data_826dc9a638e82c633d710980c7cdc1d6
#
_entry.id   826dc9a638e82c633d710980c7cdc1d6
#
_cell.length_a   1.000
_cell.length_b   1.000
_cell.length_c   1.000
_cell.angle_alpha   90.00
_cell.angle_beta   90.00
_cell.angle_gamma   90.00
#
_symmetry.space_group_name_H-M   'P 1'
#
loop_
_entity.id
_entity.type
_entity.pdbx_description
1 polymer ?
#
loop_
_entity_poly.entity_id
_entity_poly.type
_entity_poly.pdbx_seq_one_letter_code
_entity_poly.pdbx_strand_id
1 'polypeptide(L)'
;MKQFNLAEWALKHKSIIYYFMAVLLTFGIFSYNHMGRMEDPDFTMRTMVVGVAWPGASPQEMSDQVTDKLEEKLRDLPGVDYTKSFTDGSKSVIYINLKENLPSDKIRPAWEEARNMINDEWKSLPQGVQGPTINDRFDDVYGIIYAISGDEFSYEEKRQQAEDLKRQLLSVPNVKKISLIGVQQQTLNVTINKDKLASYKISTQQLLTAIKQQSMMVPAGMITTDTNNVYLRVNGLFDSPQAVQDMPIRINNQTLRLGDMADVTMSYQDPSAPQFYYEGKPAIGIAISMDAGANNVEFGEAIDKKLVELKKTIPAGLELDQVSNQPHIVKESIGDFSQSLFEAIAIVLLVSFASLGLRTGVVVALTIPVVVSTTFILMYEAGIYLHKVSLGALILSLGLLVDDAIIVVEMMSVKLEEGWGHFRSATFAYQSTAFPMLSGTLITCAGFLPLALAQGMVAEFTKSLSIVVFMALILSWFASVLVSPVLGYKIIENKAPKPESEWTKRDHIMHNLSVTFYDKFERLLHWALGHHKVVLLITLGAFVLSLLSLPLIKQEFFPSSTRNEIIVSMQFPQSSSIEYTANQAKIIDEHLQGNEHISTFTSYIGQGSPRFVLTLEPELQRNNFLQYVIVTKSLEDRDKLYDELTSYLNEEFPSALVNAQFVQIGPPSKYPVMLRVAGPDQKVVKDIANQVKSKMQGDKDLQNIAFDWPDTEPVANVHIDPNKARLLGIDSYAVSLHLQSLLSGTKSGEYYEGNQTIPVTFRLGDNEQHNLSALSSLPIQTGNGSYVPLSQIATITMTQEDGIIWHRNMMPTISIHANVKAGVLGNAKTKEVYKSLQDIRDSLPTGYTIELDGAAEKSITAVQNLATPMPIMLFVIMTILMFQLKRIALMIMALLTAPLGLIGVVLALNITRTPLGFMAILGIIALSGMIIRNSIILLDQIEIHKAEGQKPLEAIINSATLRFRPIMLTAIAAILGMIPLMGSVFWSPLAIAFSGGLLVATILTLIVLPVMYASWYKIK
;
A
#
# COMPACT_ATOMS: atom_id res chain seq x y z
N MET A 1 -40.10 34.65 -17.84
CA MET A 1 -38.68 35.01 -17.67
C MET A 1 -37.89 34.43 -18.83
N LYS A 2 -37.16 35.26 -19.58
CA LYS A 2 -36.20 34.72 -20.57
C LYS A 2 -35.14 33.97 -19.80
N GLN A 3 -35.05 32.66 -19.99
CA GLN A 3 -33.99 31.86 -19.40
C GLN A 3 -32.64 32.43 -19.88
N PHE A 4 -31.73 32.67 -19.00
CA PHE A 4 -30.36 33.13 -19.29
C PHE A 4 -29.65 32.06 -20.15
N ASN A 5 -29.24 32.45 -21.36
CA ASN A 5 -28.59 31.51 -22.30
C ASN A 5 -27.07 31.76 -22.29
N LEU A 6 -26.32 30.85 -21.70
CA LEU A 6 -24.85 30.94 -21.61
C LEU A 6 -24.16 30.96 -22.99
N ALA A 7 -24.66 30.19 -23.95
CA ALA A 7 -24.11 30.21 -25.31
C ALA A 7 -24.35 31.55 -26.00
N GLU A 8 -25.53 32.17 -25.82
CA GLU A 8 -25.82 33.51 -26.33
C GLU A 8 -24.89 34.58 -25.70
N TRP A 9 -24.66 34.47 -24.38
CA TRP A 9 -23.72 35.35 -23.70
C TRP A 9 -22.29 35.17 -24.21
N ALA A 10 -21.83 33.94 -24.36
CA ALA A 10 -20.49 33.61 -24.89
C ALA A 10 -20.31 34.13 -26.34
N LEU A 11 -21.30 33.97 -27.18
CA LEU A 11 -21.28 34.47 -28.57
C LEU A 11 -21.25 36.01 -28.66
N LYS A 12 -21.88 36.73 -27.70
CA LYS A 12 -21.79 38.19 -27.60
C LYS A 12 -20.43 38.64 -27.08
N HIS A 13 -19.73 37.79 -26.31
CA HIS A 13 -18.46 38.14 -25.66
C HIS A 13 -17.31 37.21 -26.13
N LYS A 14 -17.22 36.94 -27.42
CA LYS A 14 -16.24 35.98 -28.01
C LYS A 14 -14.80 36.27 -27.59
N SER A 15 -14.40 37.56 -27.52
CA SER A 15 -13.04 37.95 -27.15
C SER A 15 -12.71 37.54 -25.73
N ILE A 16 -13.68 37.59 -24.83
CA ILE A 16 -13.51 37.14 -23.42
C ILE A 16 -13.31 35.63 -23.40
N ILE A 17 -14.08 34.87 -24.17
CA ILE A 17 -13.93 33.39 -24.25
C ILE A 17 -12.56 33.02 -24.80
N TYR A 18 -12.09 33.63 -25.89
CA TYR A 18 -10.74 33.36 -26.43
C TYR A 18 -9.63 33.74 -25.45
N TYR A 19 -9.79 34.85 -24.73
CA TYR A 19 -8.86 35.27 -23.69
C TYR A 19 -8.78 34.20 -22.57
N PHE A 20 -9.93 33.77 -22.03
CA PHE A 20 -9.97 32.76 -21.00
C PHE A 20 -9.41 31.40 -21.49
N MET A 21 -9.68 31.01 -22.72
CA MET A 21 -9.07 29.80 -23.30
C MET A 21 -7.54 29.88 -23.29
N ALA A 22 -6.96 31.00 -23.74
CA ALA A 22 -5.51 31.18 -23.74
C ALA A 22 -4.93 31.18 -22.32
N VAL A 23 -5.57 31.85 -21.37
CA VAL A 23 -5.18 31.89 -19.96
C VAL A 23 -5.23 30.49 -19.35
N LEU A 24 -6.35 29.77 -19.50
CA LEU A 24 -6.53 28.43 -18.94
C LEU A 24 -5.52 27.43 -19.53
N LEU A 25 -5.20 27.51 -20.82
CA LEU A 25 -4.17 26.68 -21.42
C LEU A 25 -2.79 26.97 -20.84
N THR A 26 -2.44 28.27 -20.70
CA THR A 26 -1.14 28.66 -20.15
C THR A 26 -0.98 28.26 -18.68
N PHE A 27 -2.00 28.56 -17.86
CA PHE A 27 -1.99 28.21 -16.45
C PHE A 27 -2.10 26.70 -16.23
N GLY A 28 -2.79 25.97 -17.13
CA GLY A 28 -2.84 24.51 -17.09
C GLY A 28 -1.47 23.86 -17.31
N ILE A 29 -0.69 24.38 -18.28
CA ILE A 29 0.70 23.93 -18.50
C ILE A 29 1.56 24.26 -17.29
N PHE A 30 1.41 25.46 -16.72
CA PHE A 30 2.10 25.87 -15.51
C PHE A 30 1.77 24.91 -14.34
N SER A 31 0.49 24.63 -14.09
CA SER A 31 0.05 23.72 -13.02
C SER A 31 0.58 22.30 -13.21
N TYR A 32 0.53 21.76 -14.44
CA TYR A 32 1.09 20.43 -14.74
C TYR A 32 2.58 20.33 -14.40
N ASN A 33 3.34 21.37 -14.69
CA ASN A 33 4.79 21.38 -14.42
C ASN A 33 5.13 21.55 -12.93
N HIS A 34 4.25 22.19 -12.14
CA HIS A 34 4.49 22.50 -10.72
C HIS A 34 3.73 21.56 -9.77
N MET A 35 2.90 20.66 -10.30
CA MET A 35 2.25 19.64 -9.44
C MET A 35 3.27 18.65 -8.90
N GLY A 36 3.10 18.25 -7.65
CA GLY A 36 3.81 17.15 -7.04
C GLY A 36 3.62 15.84 -7.83
N ARG A 37 4.63 15.00 -7.82
CA ARG A 37 4.67 13.73 -8.56
C ARG A 37 4.95 12.59 -7.61
N MET A 38 4.11 11.56 -7.66
CA MET A 38 4.18 10.38 -6.81
C MET A 38 3.90 9.13 -7.66
N GLU A 39 4.31 7.96 -7.20
CA GLU A 39 3.95 6.70 -7.88
C GLU A 39 2.47 6.38 -7.66
N ASP A 40 2.09 6.28 -6.40
CA ASP A 40 0.73 5.97 -5.95
C ASP A 40 0.21 7.08 -5.03
N PRO A 41 -1.12 7.21 -4.87
CA PRO A 41 -1.69 8.13 -3.89
C PRO A 41 -1.28 7.74 -2.47
N ASP A 42 -1.03 8.74 -1.63
CA ASP A 42 -0.84 8.52 -0.21
C ASP A 42 -2.12 8.01 0.46
N PHE A 43 -1.95 7.12 1.40
CA PHE A 43 -3.00 6.72 2.34
C PHE A 43 -2.43 6.68 3.76
N THR A 44 -3.26 6.95 4.73
CA THR A 44 -2.82 7.04 6.12
C THR A 44 -2.78 5.67 6.77
N MET A 45 -1.62 5.26 7.24
CA MET A 45 -1.48 4.06 8.06
C MET A 45 -2.04 4.34 9.46
N ARG A 46 -2.95 3.47 9.88
CA ARG A 46 -3.65 3.60 11.16
C ARG A 46 -3.09 2.67 12.21
N THR A 47 -1.77 2.46 12.17
CA THR A 47 -1.06 1.52 13.06
C THR A 47 0.04 2.24 13.82
N MET A 48 0.06 2.09 15.13
CA MET A 48 1.15 2.48 16.01
C MET A 48 1.76 1.23 16.62
N VAL A 49 3.07 1.20 16.76
CA VAL A 49 3.82 0.07 17.31
C VAL A 49 4.49 0.46 18.62
N VAL A 50 4.30 -0.37 19.63
CA VAL A 50 4.88 -0.19 20.97
C VAL A 50 5.74 -1.41 21.30
N GLY A 51 7.02 -1.19 21.56
CA GLY A 51 7.96 -2.22 21.98
C GLY A 51 8.29 -2.09 23.47
N VAL A 52 8.30 -3.20 24.17
CA VAL A 52 8.60 -3.30 25.60
C VAL A 52 9.48 -4.52 25.83
N ALA A 53 10.39 -4.47 26.78
CA ALA A 53 11.21 -5.62 27.18
C ALA A 53 11.22 -5.80 28.70
N TRP A 54 11.20 -7.05 29.14
CA TRP A 54 11.38 -7.42 30.54
C TRP A 54 12.43 -8.51 30.63
N PRO A 55 13.72 -8.13 30.66
CA PRO A 55 14.82 -9.10 30.69
C PRO A 55 14.69 -10.14 31.77
N GLY A 56 14.79 -11.41 31.42
CA GLY A 56 14.69 -12.54 32.34
C GLY A 56 13.29 -13.12 32.52
N ALA A 57 12.25 -12.47 31.99
CA ALA A 57 10.90 -13.03 31.94
C ALA A 57 10.77 -14.09 30.82
N SER A 58 9.97 -15.12 31.08
CA SER A 58 9.49 -16.03 30.04
C SER A 58 8.48 -15.35 29.13
N PRO A 59 8.22 -15.88 27.91
CA PRO A 59 7.19 -15.36 27.03
C PRO A 59 5.81 -15.28 27.69
N GLN A 60 5.45 -16.28 28.48
CA GLN A 60 4.18 -16.29 29.21
C GLN A 60 4.09 -15.22 30.29
N GLU A 61 5.16 -15.06 31.12
CA GLU A 61 5.20 -14.01 32.15
C GLU A 61 5.15 -12.61 31.52
N MET A 62 5.86 -12.41 30.40
CA MET A 62 5.86 -11.16 29.67
C MET A 62 4.47 -10.86 29.08
N SER A 63 3.79 -11.89 28.56
CA SER A 63 2.41 -11.79 28.07
C SER A 63 1.47 -11.38 29.19
N ASP A 64 1.42 -12.17 30.29
CA ASP A 64 0.41 -12.01 31.33
C ASP A 64 0.61 -10.76 32.20
N GLN A 65 1.86 -10.36 32.46
CA GLN A 65 2.17 -9.30 33.43
C GLN A 65 2.45 -7.93 32.78
N VAL A 66 2.80 -7.90 31.50
CA VAL A 66 3.17 -6.67 30.80
C VAL A 66 2.28 -6.42 29.60
N THR A 67 2.21 -7.39 28.67
CA THR A 67 1.48 -7.20 27.40
C THR A 67 0.00 -7.03 27.64
N ASP A 68 -0.63 -7.92 28.42
CA ASP A 68 -2.07 -7.90 28.68
C ASP A 68 -2.51 -6.61 29.38
N LYS A 69 -1.72 -6.11 30.37
CA LYS A 69 -2.02 -4.85 31.05
C LYS A 69 -1.99 -3.65 30.12
N LEU A 70 -0.98 -3.60 29.24
CA LEU A 70 -0.87 -2.52 28.26
C LEU A 70 -1.98 -2.62 27.20
N GLU A 71 -2.30 -3.83 26.73
CA GLU A 71 -3.40 -4.03 25.78
C GLU A 71 -4.76 -3.68 26.38
N GLU A 72 -5.04 -4.12 27.62
CA GLU A 72 -6.27 -3.76 28.33
C GLU A 72 -6.46 -2.25 28.37
N LYS A 73 -5.41 -1.52 28.78
CA LYS A 73 -5.44 -0.05 28.83
C LYS A 73 -5.64 0.57 27.45
N LEU A 74 -4.92 0.09 26.46
CA LEU A 74 -4.96 0.63 25.08
C LEU A 74 -6.28 0.34 24.35
N ARG A 75 -7.04 -0.68 24.77
CA ARG A 75 -8.37 -0.93 24.21
C ARG A 75 -9.40 0.14 24.58
N ASP A 76 -9.16 0.89 25.65
CA ASP A 76 -10.00 2.02 26.04
C ASP A 76 -9.79 3.26 25.16
N LEU A 77 -8.76 3.27 24.31
CA LEU A 77 -8.46 4.38 23.41
C LEU A 77 -9.60 4.58 22.40
N PRO A 78 -10.19 5.79 22.32
CA PRO A 78 -11.24 6.08 21.36
C PRO A 78 -10.79 5.85 19.92
N GLY A 79 -11.55 5.06 19.19
CA GLY A 79 -11.27 4.79 17.77
C GLY A 79 -10.38 3.57 17.52
N VAL A 80 -9.94 2.82 18.53
CA VAL A 80 -9.30 1.52 18.33
C VAL A 80 -10.26 0.55 17.68
N ASP A 81 -9.76 -0.15 16.68
CA ASP A 81 -10.42 -1.29 16.05
C ASP A 81 -10.02 -2.57 16.76
N TYR A 82 -8.73 -2.84 16.78
CA TYR A 82 -8.15 -3.97 17.51
C TYR A 82 -6.69 -3.70 17.91
N THR A 83 -6.26 -4.38 18.96
CA THR A 83 -4.85 -4.56 19.28
C THR A 83 -4.39 -5.93 18.77
N LYS A 84 -3.15 -6.01 18.32
CA LYS A 84 -2.46 -7.24 17.98
C LYS A 84 -1.09 -7.20 18.65
N SER A 85 -0.72 -8.23 19.39
CA SER A 85 0.60 -8.28 20.02
C SER A 85 1.29 -9.60 19.78
N PHE A 86 2.60 -9.57 19.84
CA PHE A 86 3.38 -10.80 20.02
C PHE A 86 4.43 -10.59 21.10
N THR A 87 4.68 -11.68 21.82
CA THR A 87 5.71 -11.79 22.81
C THR A 87 6.77 -12.77 22.30
N ASP A 88 8.01 -12.32 22.18
CA ASP A 88 9.16 -13.10 21.70
C ASP A 88 10.23 -13.10 22.80
N GLY A 89 10.36 -14.20 23.50
CA GLY A 89 11.20 -14.28 24.70
C GLY A 89 10.80 -13.22 25.73
N SER A 90 11.73 -12.39 26.14
CA SER A 90 11.52 -11.31 27.10
C SER A 90 11.09 -9.98 26.48
N LYS A 91 10.69 -9.95 25.19
CA LYS A 91 10.25 -8.76 24.47
C LYS A 91 8.79 -8.90 24.08
N SER A 92 8.07 -7.79 24.06
CA SER A 92 6.72 -7.70 23.54
C SER A 92 6.60 -6.54 22.56
N VAL A 93 5.85 -6.78 21.50
CA VAL A 93 5.50 -5.77 20.51
C VAL A 93 3.97 -5.71 20.39
N ILE A 94 3.40 -4.53 20.58
CA ILE A 94 1.97 -4.28 20.52
C ILE A 94 1.69 -3.36 19.34
N TYR A 95 0.83 -3.84 18.42
CA TYR A 95 0.28 -3.05 17.33
C TYR A 95 -1.09 -2.54 17.73
N ILE A 96 -1.26 -1.24 17.74
CA ILE A 96 -2.54 -0.58 17.96
C ILE A 96 -3.10 -0.17 16.61
N ASN A 97 -4.23 -0.74 16.21
CA ASN A 97 -4.86 -0.46 14.95
C ASN A 97 -6.15 0.35 15.17
N LEU A 98 -6.21 1.52 14.57
CA LEU A 98 -7.41 2.37 14.62
C LEU A 98 -8.39 1.98 13.52
N LYS A 99 -9.67 2.24 13.77
CA LYS A 99 -10.77 2.00 12.83
C LYS A 99 -10.50 2.69 11.49
N GLU A 100 -10.77 2.01 10.40
CA GLU A 100 -10.57 2.56 9.04
C GLU A 100 -11.39 3.83 8.79
N ASN A 101 -12.53 3.99 9.45
CA ASN A 101 -13.40 5.16 9.31
C ASN A 101 -12.99 6.36 10.18
N LEU A 102 -11.90 6.26 10.96
CA LEU A 102 -11.39 7.39 11.72
C LEU A 102 -10.78 8.43 10.76
N PRO A 103 -11.22 9.71 10.82
CA PRO A 103 -10.65 10.78 10.00
C PRO A 103 -9.15 10.96 10.24
N SER A 104 -8.39 11.28 9.18
CA SER A 104 -6.92 11.39 9.23
C SER A 104 -6.43 12.44 10.22
N ASP A 105 -7.19 13.53 10.41
CA ASP A 105 -6.89 14.60 11.37
C ASP A 105 -6.99 14.17 12.84
N LYS A 106 -7.72 13.08 13.13
CA LYS A 106 -7.88 12.52 14.47
C LYS A 106 -6.87 11.44 14.83
N ILE A 107 -6.07 10.98 13.88
CA ILE A 107 -5.10 9.88 14.10
C ILE A 107 -3.97 10.35 15.01
N ARG A 108 -3.36 11.52 14.75
CA ARG A 108 -2.31 12.06 15.62
C ARG A 108 -2.76 12.31 17.07
N PRO A 109 -3.91 12.96 17.31
CA PRO A 109 -4.45 13.06 18.67
C PRO A 109 -4.63 11.69 19.37
N ALA A 110 -5.10 10.67 18.63
CA ALA A 110 -5.23 9.33 19.18
C ALA A 110 -3.86 8.74 19.59
N TRP A 111 -2.81 8.97 18.79
CA TRP A 111 -1.47 8.52 19.15
C TRP A 111 -0.89 9.26 20.38
N GLU A 112 -1.18 10.55 20.54
CA GLU A 112 -0.81 11.30 21.75
C GLU A 112 -1.54 10.78 22.98
N GLU A 113 -2.82 10.45 22.85
CA GLU A 113 -3.59 9.84 23.93
C GLU A 113 -3.06 8.44 24.28
N ALA A 114 -2.76 7.61 23.26
CA ALA A 114 -2.14 6.30 23.48
C ALA A 114 -0.83 6.40 24.25
N ARG A 115 0.03 7.38 23.92
CA ARG A 115 1.29 7.63 24.67
C ARG A 115 1.02 7.97 26.13
N ASN A 116 0.03 8.80 26.40
CA ASN A 116 -0.34 9.16 27.78
C ASN A 116 -0.85 7.92 28.53
N MET A 117 -1.70 7.12 27.92
CA MET A 117 -2.23 5.90 28.51
C MET A 117 -1.12 4.89 28.84
N ILE A 118 -0.14 4.71 27.94
CA ILE A 118 1.03 3.86 28.18
C ILE A 118 1.85 4.39 29.36
N ASN A 119 2.12 5.69 29.42
CA ASN A 119 2.89 6.29 30.48
C ASN A 119 2.18 6.20 31.86
N ASP A 120 0.85 6.31 31.86
CA ASP A 120 0.08 6.14 33.09
C ASP A 120 0.15 4.69 33.60
N GLU A 121 -0.01 3.71 32.70
CA GLU A 121 0.06 2.29 33.04
C GLU A 121 1.46 1.82 33.40
N TRP A 122 2.50 2.53 32.94
CA TRP A 122 3.90 2.16 33.18
C TRP A 122 4.26 1.93 34.64
N LYS A 123 3.60 2.67 35.55
CA LYS A 123 3.84 2.59 36.98
C LYS A 123 3.28 1.31 37.61
N SER A 124 2.34 0.65 36.97
CA SER A 124 1.74 -0.60 37.42
C SER A 124 2.51 -1.85 36.97
N LEU A 125 3.44 -1.67 36.02
CA LEU A 125 4.22 -2.77 35.47
C LEU A 125 5.27 -3.29 36.46
N PRO A 126 5.69 -4.56 36.30
CA PRO A 126 6.73 -5.14 37.15
C PRO A 126 8.04 -4.35 37.11
N GLN A 127 8.79 -4.43 38.23
CA GLN A 127 10.11 -3.80 38.26
C GLN A 127 11.07 -4.46 37.25
N GLY A 128 11.90 -3.64 36.61
CA GLY A 128 12.86 -4.12 35.61
C GLY A 128 12.34 -4.10 34.17
N VAL A 129 11.08 -3.77 33.96
CA VAL A 129 10.54 -3.54 32.59
C VAL A 129 11.22 -2.33 31.94
N GLN A 130 11.68 -2.50 30.72
CA GLN A 130 12.41 -1.50 29.92
C GLN A 130 11.57 -1.02 28.73
N GLY A 131 11.71 0.24 28.37
CA GLY A 131 10.97 0.91 27.32
C GLY A 131 10.13 2.07 27.86
N PRO A 132 8.96 2.42 27.27
CA PRO A 132 8.43 1.93 26.00
C PRO A 132 9.20 2.50 24.80
N THR A 133 9.39 1.71 23.76
CA THR A 133 9.80 2.19 22.44
C THR A 133 8.55 2.37 21.58
N ILE A 134 8.21 3.62 21.23
CA ILE A 134 6.97 3.93 20.54
C ILE A 134 7.27 4.42 19.13
N ASN A 135 6.71 3.73 18.12
CA ASN A 135 6.74 4.11 16.72
C ASN A 135 5.33 4.48 16.26
N ASP A 136 5.02 5.77 16.27
CA ASP A 136 3.77 6.37 15.77
C ASP A 136 3.89 6.85 14.31
N ARG A 137 5.03 6.61 13.67
CA ARG A 137 5.34 6.91 12.28
C ARG A 137 5.71 5.63 11.54
N PHE A 138 4.85 4.63 11.69
CA PHE A 138 5.04 3.34 11.03
C PHE A 138 4.83 3.42 9.51
N ASP A 139 4.36 4.56 9.01
CA ASP A 139 4.14 4.91 7.61
C ASP A 139 5.35 5.57 6.91
N ASP A 140 6.47 5.83 7.61
CA ASP A 140 7.65 6.41 6.98
C ASP A 140 8.15 5.54 5.82
N VAL A 141 8.27 6.12 4.61
CA VAL A 141 8.79 5.47 3.40
C VAL A 141 10.18 5.99 3.10
N TYR A 142 11.11 5.07 2.88
CA TYR A 142 12.50 5.34 2.49
C TYR A 142 12.67 5.06 1.00
N GLY A 143 12.20 5.97 0.16
CA GLY A 143 12.17 5.78 -1.29
C GLY A 143 13.55 5.71 -1.95
N ILE A 144 14.59 6.23 -1.29
CA ILE A 144 15.97 6.18 -1.77
C ILE A 144 16.81 5.44 -0.75
N ILE A 145 17.50 4.40 -1.19
CA ILE A 145 18.43 3.62 -0.36
C ILE A 145 19.75 3.49 -1.13
N TYR A 146 20.84 3.80 -0.45
CA TYR A 146 22.21 3.55 -0.92
C TYR A 146 22.90 2.54 -0.01
N ALA A 147 23.83 1.78 -0.57
CA ALA A 147 24.74 0.89 0.15
C ALA A 147 26.17 1.46 0.07
N ILE A 148 26.87 1.52 1.19
CA ILE A 148 28.30 1.76 1.25
C ILE A 148 28.99 0.43 1.46
N SER A 149 29.79 0.02 0.49
CA SER A 149 30.61 -1.19 0.50
C SER A 149 32.07 -0.87 0.21
N GLY A 150 32.96 -1.83 0.45
CA GLY A 150 34.40 -1.68 0.20
C GLY A 150 35.17 -2.74 0.98
N ASP A 151 35.95 -3.57 0.29
CA ASP A 151 36.65 -4.71 0.88
C ASP A 151 37.90 -4.31 1.67
N GLU A 152 38.55 -3.19 1.29
CA GLU A 152 39.75 -2.70 1.93
C GLU A 152 39.53 -1.85 3.19
N PHE A 153 38.24 -1.51 3.50
CA PHE A 153 37.87 -0.66 4.61
C PHE A 153 37.25 -1.47 5.75
N SER A 154 37.67 -1.11 6.97
CA SER A 154 37.06 -1.66 8.16
C SER A 154 35.58 -1.26 8.25
N TYR A 155 34.80 -2.02 9.02
CA TYR A 155 33.38 -1.73 9.23
C TYR A 155 33.17 -0.34 9.85
N GLU A 156 34.07 0.06 10.78
CA GLU A 156 34.01 1.38 11.44
C GLU A 156 34.25 2.53 10.47
N GLU A 157 35.20 2.40 9.54
CA GLU A 157 35.45 3.43 8.51
C GLU A 157 34.23 3.60 7.60
N LYS A 158 33.60 2.49 7.21
CA LYS A 158 32.30 2.53 6.46
C LYS A 158 31.22 3.23 7.26
N ARG A 159 31.12 2.96 8.56
CA ARG A 159 30.14 3.58 9.46
C ARG A 159 30.37 5.09 9.60
N GLN A 160 31.61 5.52 9.80
CA GLN A 160 31.97 6.94 9.88
C GLN A 160 31.63 7.67 8.59
N GLN A 161 31.96 7.07 7.45
CA GLN A 161 31.61 7.63 6.16
C GLN A 161 30.08 7.71 5.94
N ALA A 162 29.32 6.68 6.36
CA ALA A 162 27.88 6.70 6.30
C ALA A 162 27.25 7.81 7.17
N GLU A 163 27.78 8.03 8.37
CA GLU A 163 27.34 9.13 9.25
C GLU A 163 27.70 10.51 8.67
N ASP A 164 28.84 10.65 8.02
CA ASP A 164 29.21 11.89 7.36
C ASP A 164 28.32 12.20 6.17
N LEU A 165 28.04 11.21 5.33
CA LEU A 165 27.08 11.34 4.24
C LEU A 165 25.68 11.67 4.76
N LYS A 166 25.22 10.99 5.81
CA LYS A 166 23.93 11.27 6.45
C LYS A 166 23.83 12.73 6.89
N ARG A 167 24.84 13.28 7.59
CA ARG A 167 24.87 14.68 8.02
C ARG A 167 24.76 15.66 6.87
N GLN A 168 25.49 15.39 5.79
CA GLN A 168 25.49 16.25 4.62
C GLN A 168 24.19 16.14 3.80
N LEU A 169 23.63 14.95 3.66
CA LEU A 169 22.38 14.71 2.96
C LEU A 169 21.16 15.28 3.69
N LEU A 170 21.19 15.38 5.03
CA LEU A 170 20.12 16.05 5.81
C LEU A 170 19.96 17.54 5.48
N SER A 171 20.95 18.16 4.84
CA SER A 171 20.85 19.55 4.37
C SER A 171 20.11 19.72 3.04
N VAL A 172 19.79 18.62 2.35
CA VAL A 172 19.05 18.66 1.08
C VAL A 172 17.58 18.99 1.34
N PRO A 173 16.98 19.90 0.58
CA PRO A 173 15.55 20.23 0.73
C PRO A 173 14.65 18.98 0.62
N ASN A 174 13.60 18.97 1.42
CA ASN A 174 12.59 17.89 1.47
C ASN A 174 13.12 16.54 2.00
N VAL A 175 14.32 16.48 2.57
CA VAL A 175 14.76 15.31 3.34
C VAL A 175 14.14 15.37 4.72
N LYS A 176 13.24 14.41 5.03
CA LYS A 176 12.58 14.27 6.33
C LYS A 176 13.49 13.59 7.34
N LYS A 177 14.07 12.47 6.95
CA LYS A 177 14.81 11.57 7.85
C LYS A 177 15.79 10.72 7.06
N ILE A 178 16.91 10.42 7.69
CA ILE A 178 17.89 9.44 7.16
C ILE A 178 18.16 8.42 8.26
N SER A 179 17.98 7.14 7.94
CA SER A 179 18.27 6.01 8.81
C SER A 179 19.42 5.18 8.23
N LEU A 180 20.33 4.75 9.07
CA LEU A 180 21.37 3.81 8.70
C LEU A 180 20.89 2.38 8.95
N ILE A 181 21.26 1.46 8.05
CA ILE A 181 20.88 0.05 8.07
C ILE A 181 22.11 -0.79 8.25
N GLY A 182 22.03 -1.82 9.07
CA GLY A 182 23.11 -2.78 9.27
C GLY A 182 24.21 -2.28 10.22
N VAL A 183 23.99 -1.18 10.94
CA VAL A 183 25.00 -0.62 11.86
C VAL A 183 25.22 -1.54 13.04
N GLN A 184 26.48 -1.93 13.26
CA GLN A 184 26.92 -2.68 14.44
C GLN A 184 27.48 -1.71 15.48
N GLN A 185 27.01 -1.80 16.71
CA GLN A 185 27.53 -0.97 17.79
C GLN A 185 28.87 -1.54 18.26
N GLN A 186 29.91 -0.68 18.28
CA GLN A 186 31.17 -1.04 18.91
C GLN A 186 30.99 -1.23 20.41
N THR A 187 31.74 -2.15 21.00
CA THR A 187 31.81 -2.41 22.44
C THR A 187 33.24 -2.67 22.85
N LEU A 188 33.61 -2.17 24.02
CA LEU A 188 34.86 -2.49 24.64
C LEU A 188 34.65 -3.69 25.56
N ASN A 189 35.05 -4.86 25.11
CA ASN A 189 34.86 -6.10 25.84
C ASN A 189 35.97 -6.26 26.92
N VAL A 190 35.55 -6.43 28.15
CA VAL A 190 36.41 -6.85 29.26
C VAL A 190 36.13 -8.33 29.50
N THR A 191 36.94 -9.17 28.87
CA THR A 191 36.77 -10.62 28.85
C THR A 191 37.62 -11.24 29.94
N ILE A 192 37.00 -11.92 30.89
CA ILE A 192 37.68 -12.54 32.01
C ILE A 192 37.65 -14.06 31.96
N ASN A 193 38.75 -14.68 32.36
CA ASN A 193 38.81 -16.12 32.55
C ASN A 193 38.26 -16.51 33.93
N LYS A 194 37.35 -17.50 34.00
CA LYS A 194 36.70 -17.96 35.24
C LYS A 194 37.71 -18.42 36.30
N ASP A 195 38.82 -19.05 35.88
CA ASP A 195 39.84 -19.58 36.78
C ASP A 195 40.64 -18.45 37.44
N LYS A 196 40.91 -17.36 36.70
CA LYS A 196 41.52 -16.15 37.28
C LYS A 196 40.57 -15.47 38.27
N LEU A 197 39.27 -15.36 37.93
CA LEU A 197 38.27 -14.80 38.84
C LEU A 197 38.21 -15.55 40.17
N ALA A 198 38.19 -16.89 40.13
CA ALA A 198 38.18 -17.74 41.31
C ALA A 198 39.50 -17.69 42.07
N SER A 199 40.66 -17.67 41.41
CA SER A 199 41.98 -17.65 42.04
C SER A 199 42.26 -16.37 42.84
N TYR A 200 41.83 -15.21 42.27
CA TYR A 200 41.96 -13.92 42.91
C TYR A 200 40.84 -13.62 43.96
N LYS A 201 39.83 -14.51 44.06
CA LYS A 201 38.63 -14.34 44.91
C LYS A 201 37.93 -13.01 44.74
N ILE A 202 37.72 -12.59 43.50
CA ILE A 202 37.14 -11.31 43.13
C ILE A 202 35.67 -11.49 42.84
N SER A 203 34.85 -10.64 43.43
CA SER A 203 33.43 -10.60 43.09
C SER A 203 33.20 -9.93 41.72
N THR A 204 32.39 -10.56 40.87
CA THR A 204 31.88 -9.94 39.64
C THR A 204 31.27 -8.57 39.91
N GLN A 205 30.48 -8.44 40.97
CA GLN A 205 29.87 -7.18 41.40
C GLN A 205 30.89 -6.10 41.76
N GLN A 206 32.03 -6.47 42.39
CA GLN A 206 33.09 -5.51 42.70
C GLN A 206 33.76 -4.98 41.45
N LEU A 207 34.02 -5.84 40.45
CA LEU A 207 34.56 -5.45 39.15
C LEU A 207 33.62 -4.52 38.40
N LEU A 208 32.37 -4.91 38.26
CA LEU A 208 31.35 -4.11 37.63
C LEU A 208 31.19 -2.74 38.27
N THR A 209 31.21 -2.69 39.62
CA THR A 209 31.11 -1.44 40.37
C THR A 209 32.34 -0.56 40.16
N ALA A 210 33.54 -1.13 40.19
CA ALA A 210 34.78 -0.39 39.98
C ALA A 210 34.85 0.25 38.58
N ILE A 211 34.52 -0.51 37.53
CA ILE A 211 34.46 -0.01 36.13
C ILE A 211 33.39 1.07 36.01
N LYS A 212 32.21 0.84 36.59
CA LYS A 212 31.10 1.81 36.55
C LYS A 212 31.47 3.13 37.24
N GLN A 213 32.09 3.08 38.42
CA GLN A 213 32.52 4.28 39.15
C GLN A 213 33.54 5.11 38.38
N GLN A 214 34.47 4.46 37.65
CA GLN A 214 35.48 5.12 36.85
C GLN A 214 34.93 5.70 35.53
N SER A 215 33.84 5.14 35.00
CA SER A 215 33.22 5.58 33.73
C SER A 215 32.08 6.59 33.91
N MET A 216 31.67 6.88 35.18
CA MET A 216 30.56 7.80 35.45
C MET A 216 31.02 9.26 35.41
N MET A 217 30.36 10.06 34.56
CA MET A 217 30.50 11.51 34.59
C MET A 217 29.54 12.11 35.63
N VAL A 218 30.13 12.70 36.70
CA VAL A 218 29.35 13.31 37.77
C VAL A 218 29.66 14.79 37.86
N PRO A 219 28.65 15.67 38.02
CA PRO A 219 28.88 17.10 38.19
C PRO A 219 29.74 17.41 39.38
N ALA A 220 30.85 18.12 39.21
CA ALA A 220 31.76 18.52 40.32
C ALA A 220 31.37 19.88 40.94
N GLY A 221 30.38 20.56 40.38
CA GLY A 221 29.92 21.86 40.85
C GLY A 221 30.64 23.06 40.19
N MET A 222 30.47 24.22 40.82
CA MET A 222 30.93 25.50 40.30
C MET A 222 31.38 26.38 41.48
N ILE A 223 32.51 27.08 41.33
CA ILE A 223 32.96 28.14 42.22
C ILE A 223 32.49 29.47 41.64
N THR A 224 31.64 30.19 42.34
CA THR A 224 31.22 31.55 41.97
C THR A 224 32.17 32.56 42.66
N THR A 225 32.87 33.36 41.87
CA THR A 225 33.68 34.48 42.33
C THR A 225 32.92 35.77 42.08
N ASP A 226 33.44 36.88 42.52
CA ASP A 226 32.80 38.19 42.30
C ASP A 226 32.62 38.56 40.84
N THR A 227 33.37 37.93 39.91
CA THR A 227 33.37 38.27 38.49
C THR A 227 33.02 37.11 37.58
N ASN A 228 33.24 35.86 38.01
CA ASN A 228 33.13 34.69 37.13
C ASN A 228 32.55 33.46 37.81
N ASN A 229 31.88 32.66 37.07
CA ASN A 229 31.54 31.29 37.43
C ASN A 229 32.58 30.34 36.86
N VAL A 230 33.33 29.66 37.71
CA VAL A 230 34.35 28.68 37.35
C VAL A 230 33.80 27.28 37.55
N TYR A 231 33.49 26.59 36.42
CA TYR A 231 33.01 25.22 36.46
C TYR A 231 34.14 24.24 36.76
N LEU A 232 33.93 23.40 37.74
CA LEU A 232 34.85 22.31 38.03
C LEU A 232 34.55 21.10 37.19
N ARG A 233 35.59 20.56 36.59
CA ARG A 233 35.52 19.32 35.83
C ARG A 233 36.52 18.32 36.40
N VAL A 234 36.03 17.14 36.75
CA VAL A 234 36.88 16.03 37.16
C VAL A 234 37.20 15.20 35.92
N ASN A 235 38.44 15.17 35.52
CA ASN A 235 38.96 14.32 34.47
C ASN A 235 39.40 13.00 35.09
N GLY A 236 39.06 11.90 34.53
CA GLY A 236 39.39 10.56 35.03
C GLY A 236 38.58 9.48 34.36
N LEU A 237 37.77 9.90 33.35
CA LEU A 237 37.07 8.97 32.49
C LEU A 237 38.06 8.22 31.58
N PHE A 238 37.64 7.07 31.11
CA PHE A 238 38.41 6.34 30.10
C PHE A 238 38.48 7.15 28.80
N ASP A 239 39.70 7.35 28.29
CA ASP A 239 40.02 8.05 27.07
C ASP A 239 40.56 7.09 25.97
N SER A 240 40.82 5.85 26.32
CA SER A 240 41.39 4.83 25.45
C SER A 240 41.09 3.42 25.99
N PRO A 241 41.08 2.41 25.12
CA PRO A 241 41.04 1.01 25.55
C PRO A 241 42.15 0.65 26.51
N GLN A 242 43.35 1.25 26.30
CA GLN A 242 44.52 1.05 27.15
C GLN A 242 44.26 1.60 28.57
N ALA A 243 43.59 2.73 28.73
CA ALA A 243 43.21 3.28 30.02
C ALA A 243 42.32 2.33 30.84
N VAL A 244 41.42 1.59 30.14
CA VAL A 244 40.62 0.55 30.80
C VAL A 244 41.48 -0.64 31.19
N GLN A 245 42.41 -1.06 30.36
CA GLN A 245 43.34 -2.16 30.65
C GLN A 245 44.26 -1.84 31.80
N ASP A 246 44.79 -0.62 31.90
CA ASP A 246 45.70 -0.17 32.94
C ASP A 246 44.99 0.25 34.25
N MET A 247 43.64 0.20 34.28
CA MET A 247 42.84 0.58 35.45
C MET A 247 43.26 -0.18 36.69
N PRO A 248 43.69 0.52 37.81
CA PRO A 248 44.05 -0.12 39.07
C PRO A 248 42.76 -0.52 39.83
N ILE A 249 42.66 -1.78 40.18
CA ILE A 249 41.56 -2.30 40.98
C ILE A 249 42.13 -2.73 42.34
N ARG A 250 41.57 -2.18 43.43
CA ARG A 250 41.97 -2.54 44.80
C ARG A 250 41.11 -3.68 45.35
N ILE A 251 41.71 -4.82 45.59
CA ILE A 251 41.07 -6.05 46.01
C ILE A 251 41.87 -6.63 47.19
N ASN A 252 41.19 -6.93 48.27
CA ASN A 252 41.80 -7.57 49.48
C ASN A 252 43.13 -6.92 49.89
N ASN A 253 43.22 -5.58 49.85
CA ASN A 253 44.39 -4.78 50.14
C ASN A 253 45.55 -4.88 49.12
N GLN A 254 45.34 -5.52 47.99
CA GLN A 254 46.29 -5.53 46.87
C GLN A 254 45.74 -4.67 45.71
N THR A 255 46.60 -4.01 45.00
CA THR A 255 46.24 -3.27 43.79
C THR A 255 46.73 -4.06 42.61
N LEU A 256 45.77 -4.48 41.74
CA LEU A 256 46.00 -5.21 40.49
C LEU A 256 45.53 -4.35 39.35
N ARG A 257 46.15 -4.47 38.17
CA ARG A 257 45.62 -3.85 36.98
C ARG A 257 44.54 -4.75 36.37
N LEU A 258 43.50 -4.13 35.79
CA LEU A 258 42.43 -4.90 35.12
C LEU A 258 42.99 -5.83 34.05
N GLY A 259 43.98 -5.38 33.25
CA GLY A 259 44.64 -6.17 32.22
C GLY A 259 45.43 -7.38 32.72
N ASP A 260 45.77 -7.46 34.02
CA ASP A 260 46.37 -8.68 34.59
C ASP A 260 45.37 -9.80 34.76
N MET A 261 44.09 -9.47 34.84
CA MET A 261 42.98 -10.39 35.11
C MET A 261 42.06 -10.63 33.90
N ALA A 262 41.89 -9.63 33.05
CA ALA A 262 40.98 -9.64 31.94
C ALA A 262 41.67 -9.14 30.65
N ASP A 263 41.24 -9.65 29.54
CA ASP A 263 41.62 -9.13 28.22
C ASP A 263 40.65 -8.01 27.81
N VAL A 264 41.19 -6.86 27.45
CA VAL A 264 40.40 -5.70 27.05
C VAL A 264 40.55 -5.52 25.54
N THR A 265 39.46 -5.76 24.82
CA THR A 265 39.47 -5.73 23.34
C THR A 265 38.32 -4.90 22.79
N MET A 266 38.59 -4.11 21.74
CA MET A 266 37.55 -3.45 20.98
C MET A 266 36.92 -4.48 20.04
N SER A 267 35.60 -4.55 20.05
CA SER A 267 34.82 -5.49 19.24
C SER A 267 33.47 -4.89 18.90
N TYR A 268 32.57 -5.70 18.41
CA TYR A 268 31.18 -5.31 18.19
C TYR A 268 30.29 -6.04 19.19
N GLN A 269 29.04 -5.56 19.34
CA GLN A 269 28.07 -6.19 20.22
C GLN A 269 27.84 -7.65 19.83
N ASP A 270 27.60 -8.50 20.84
CA ASP A 270 27.30 -9.92 20.69
C ASP A 270 26.12 -10.29 21.62
N PRO A 271 25.02 -10.87 21.07
CA PRO A 271 24.81 -11.18 19.64
C PRO A 271 24.79 -9.92 18.76
N SER A 272 25.17 -10.10 17.48
CA SER A 272 25.27 -9.00 16.53
C SER A 272 23.91 -8.33 16.30
N ALA A 273 23.92 -7.04 16.02
CA ALA A 273 22.73 -6.32 15.53
C ALA A 273 22.34 -6.83 14.13
N PRO A 274 21.13 -6.51 13.63
CA PRO A 274 20.78 -6.83 12.26
C PRO A 274 21.82 -6.38 11.26
N GLN A 275 22.12 -7.25 10.30
CA GLN A 275 23.18 -7.05 9.32
C GLN A 275 22.59 -6.70 7.94
N PHE A 276 23.37 -6.02 7.13
CA PHE A 276 23.01 -5.63 5.78
C PHE A 276 24.16 -5.95 4.81
N TYR A 277 23.82 -6.61 3.71
CA TYR A 277 24.77 -6.96 2.66
C TYR A 277 24.25 -6.47 1.31
N TYR A 278 25.16 -6.02 0.49
CA TYR A 278 24.93 -5.64 -0.90
C TYR A 278 25.75 -6.56 -1.81
N GLU A 279 25.06 -7.31 -2.67
CA GLU A 279 25.69 -8.31 -3.57
C GLU A 279 26.63 -9.28 -2.85
N GLY A 280 26.23 -9.75 -1.67
CA GLY A 280 27.01 -10.66 -0.83
C GLY A 280 28.15 -10.01 -0.03
N LYS A 281 28.36 -8.70 -0.13
CA LYS A 281 29.39 -7.96 0.60
C LYS A 281 28.79 -7.23 1.81
N PRO A 282 29.47 -7.26 2.99
CA PRO A 282 29.04 -6.49 4.15
C PRO A 282 29.00 -4.99 3.84
N ALA A 283 27.86 -4.37 4.00
CA ALA A 283 27.65 -2.97 3.68
C ALA A 283 26.89 -2.23 4.78
N ILE A 284 26.85 -0.90 4.71
CA ILE A 284 25.99 -0.05 5.52
C ILE A 284 25.00 0.64 4.58
N GLY A 285 23.72 0.47 4.87
CA GLY A 285 22.68 1.12 4.10
C GLY A 285 22.38 2.53 4.61
N ILE A 286 22.13 3.46 3.67
CA ILE A 286 21.65 4.82 3.94
C ILE A 286 20.26 4.94 3.35
N ALA A 287 19.25 4.89 4.20
CA ALA A 287 17.85 4.97 3.82
C ALA A 287 17.34 6.41 4.03
N ILE A 288 16.84 7.03 2.95
CA ILE A 288 16.43 8.44 2.91
C ILE A 288 14.92 8.52 2.72
N SER A 289 14.24 9.20 3.65
CA SER A 289 12.81 9.47 3.61
C SER A 289 12.54 10.92 3.21
N MET A 290 11.53 11.11 2.37
CA MET A 290 11.09 12.42 1.87
C MET A 290 10.01 13.01 2.80
N ASP A 291 9.93 14.34 2.85
CA ASP A 291 8.83 15.06 3.50
C ASP A 291 7.50 14.78 2.81
N ALA A 292 6.44 14.64 3.62
CA ALA A 292 5.10 14.41 3.09
C ALA A 292 4.66 15.56 2.16
N GLY A 293 4.14 15.20 1.01
CA GLY A 293 3.64 16.17 0.03
C GLY A 293 4.70 16.83 -0.85
N ALA A 294 5.98 16.47 -0.73
CA ALA A 294 7.02 16.96 -1.62
C ALA A 294 6.95 16.26 -3.00
N ASN A 295 7.55 16.89 -4.01
CA ASN A 295 7.68 16.32 -5.34
C ASN A 295 8.80 15.28 -5.36
N ASN A 296 8.45 14.02 -5.56
CA ASN A 296 9.39 12.90 -5.49
C ASN A 296 10.49 12.99 -6.56
N VAL A 297 10.16 13.47 -7.76
CA VAL A 297 11.14 13.61 -8.86
C VAL A 297 12.15 14.72 -8.56
N GLU A 298 11.68 15.89 -8.11
CA GLU A 298 12.56 17.00 -7.73
C GLU A 298 13.46 16.65 -6.54
N PHE A 299 12.90 15.93 -5.58
CA PHE A 299 13.62 15.39 -4.44
C PHE A 299 14.77 14.47 -4.88
N GLY A 300 14.49 13.51 -5.80
CA GLY A 300 15.52 12.63 -6.36
C GLY A 300 16.63 13.41 -7.08
N GLU A 301 16.26 14.37 -7.92
CA GLU A 301 17.23 15.21 -8.63
C GLU A 301 18.09 16.06 -7.67
N ALA A 302 17.53 16.54 -6.56
CA ALA A 302 18.28 17.25 -5.54
C ALA A 302 19.28 16.35 -4.79
N ILE A 303 18.87 15.12 -4.46
CA ILE A 303 19.75 14.11 -3.86
C ILE A 303 20.88 13.74 -4.83
N ASP A 304 20.57 13.44 -6.10
CA ASP A 304 21.56 13.06 -7.10
C ASP A 304 22.59 14.16 -7.32
N LYS A 305 22.14 15.42 -7.40
CA LYS A 305 23.04 16.58 -7.50
C LYS A 305 23.99 16.68 -6.30
N LYS A 306 23.45 16.47 -5.09
CA LYS A 306 24.27 16.50 -3.86
C LYS A 306 25.27 15.34 -3.84
N LEU A 307 24.85 14.15 -4.26
CA LEU A 307 25.71 12.97 -4.30
C LEU A 307 26.87 13.09 -5.30
N VAL A 308 26.67 13.78 -6.44
CA VAL A 308 27.77 14.08 -7.37
C VAL A 308 28.87 14.91 -6.71
N GLU A 309 28.52 15.82 -5.79
CA GLU A 309 29.48 16.56 -4.97
C GLU A 309 30.15 15.65 -3.94
N LEU A 310 29.35 14.86 -3.22
CA LEU A 310 29.80 14.02 -2.12
C LEU A 310 30.69 12.84 -2.58
N LYS A 311 30.42 12.26 -3.75
CA LYS A 311 31.24 11.20 -4.33
C LYS A 311 32.70 11.61 -4.52
N LYS A 312 32.98 12.90 -4.63
CA LYS A 312 34.35 13.43 -4.71
C LYS A 312 35.09 13.39 -3.37
N THR A 313 34.36 13.29 -2.27
CA THR A 313 34.93 13.28 -0.91
C THR A 313 34.98 11.88 -0.31
N ILE A 314 34.38 10.89 -0.98
CA ILE A 314 34.44 9.49 -0.57
C ILE A 314 35.86 8.97 -0.85
N PRO A 315 36.50 8.29 0.10
CA PRO A 315 37.82 7.65 -0.11
C PRO A 315 37.79 6.67 -1.28
N ALA A 316 38.84 6.62 -2.06
CA ALA A 316 39.00 5.68 -3.16
C ALA A 316 38.96 4.23 -2.61
N GLY A 317 38.17 3.36 -3.23
CA GLY A 317 37.93 1.98 -2.77
C GLY A 317 36.66 1.79 -1.92
N LEU A 318 36.00 2.87 -1.46
CA LEU A 318 34.64 2.81 -0.99
C LEU A 318 33.67 3.04 -2.15
N GLU A 319 32.73 2.15 -2.30
CA GLU A 319 31.68 2.20 -3.31
C GLU A 319 30.36 2.67 -2.67
N LEU A 320 29.64 3.52 -3.40
CA LEU A 320 28.30 3.99 -3.02
C LEU A 320 27.32 3.61 -4.12
N ASP A 321 26.59 2.52 -3.88
CA ASP A 321 25.68 1.92 -4.85
C ASP A 321 24.23 2.17 -4.49
N GLN A 322 23.40 2.27 -5.51
CA GLN A 322 21.98 2.53 -5.35
C GLN A 322 21.21 1.23 -5.23
N VAL A 323 20.53 1.06 -4.09
CA VAL A 323 19.71 -0.11 -3.78
C VAL A 323 18.24 0.10 -4.20
N SER A 324 17.71 1.29 -3.93
CA SER A 324 16.34 1.66 -4.28
C SER A 324 16.29 3.10 -4.75
N ASN A 325 15.52 3.35 -5.84
CA ASN A 325 15.34 4.67 -6.43
C ASN A 325 13.87 4.90 -6.82
N GLN A 326 13.03 5.17 -5.85
CA GLN A 326 11.62 5.49 -6.10
C GLN A 326 11.43 6.72 -7.00
N PRO A 327 12.22 7.84 -6.87
CA PRO A 327 12.14 8.97 -7.80
C PRO A 327 12.26 8.59 -9.27
N HIS A 328 13.15 7.66 -9.61
CA HIS A 328 13.32 7.17 -10.98
C HIS A 328 12.08 6.39 -11.45
N ILE A 329 11.59 5.49 -10.62
CA ILE A 329 10.36 4.71 -10.89
C ILE A 329 9.14 5.63 -11.07
N VAL A 330 9.03 6.67 -10.24
CA VAL A 330 7.98 7.69 -10.36
C VAL A 330 8.09 8.44 -11.69
N LYS A 331 9.29 8.83 -12.08
CA LYS A 331 9.54 9.53 -13.36
C LYS A 331 9.15 8.67 -14.57
N GLU A 332 9.52 7.40 -14.58
CA GLU A 332 9.14 6.44 -15.62
C GLU A 332 7.62 6.23 -15.65
N SER A 333 7.01 5.90 -14.52
CA SER A 333 5.56 5.69 -14.41
C SER A 333 4.74 6.88 -14.90
N ILE A 334 5.11 8.10 -14.51
CA ILE A 334 4.42 9.31 -14.97
C ILE A 334 4.65 9.53 -16.45
N GLY A 335 5.83 9.20 -16.97
CA GLY A 335 6.13 9.22 -18.39
C GLY A 335 5.19 8.31 -19.18
N ASP A 336 5.08 7.07 -18.81
CA ASP A 336 4.22 6.05 -19.44
C ASP A 336 2.74 6.45 -19.42
N PHE A 337 2.25 6.94 -18.26
CA PHE A 337 0.87 7.40 -18.14
C PHE A 337 0.60 8.70 -18.91
N SER A 338 1.57 9.61 -18.97
CA SER A 338 1.47 10.80 -19.82
C SER A 338 1.41 10.44 -21.29
N GLN A 339 2.21 9.48 -21.73
CA GLN A 339 2.13 8.92 -23.08
C GLN A 339 0.74 8.32 -23.34
N SER A 340 0.25 7.48 -22.43
CA SER A 340 -1.09 6.88 -22.51
C SER A 340 -2.19 7.94 -22.58
N LEU A 341 -2.05 9.06 -21.87
CA LEU A 341 -2.97 10.20 -21.93
C LEU A 341 -2.96 10.85 -23.33
N PHE A 342 -1.78 11.08 -23.91
CA PHE A 342 -1.68 11.63 -25.26
C PHE A 342 -2.21 10.66 -26.33
N GLU A 343 -1.98 9.37 -26.19
CA GLU A 343 -2.55 8.32 -27.05
C GLU A 343 -4.08 8.33 -26.97
N ALA A 344 -4.65 8.39 -25.76
CA ALA A 344 -6.09 8.47 -25.55
C ALA A 344 -6.69 9.73 -26.21
N ILE A 345 -6.04 10.89 -26.05
CA ILE A 345 -6.45 12.13 -26.72
C ILE A 345 -6.41 11.94 -28.24
N ALA A 346 -5.34 11.40 -28.79
CA ALA A 346 -5.19 11.17 -30.24
C ALA A 346 -6.27 10.22 -30.80
N ILE A 347 -6.58 9.14 -30.09
CA ILE A 347 -7.62 8.18 -30.46
C ILE A 347 -8.99 8.85 -30.44
N VAL A 348 -9.33 9.60 -29.40
CA VAL A 348 -10.60 10.29 -29.26
C VAL A 348 -10.76 11.37 -30.35
N LEU A 349 -9.68 12.09 -30.68
CA LEU A 349 -9.66 13.04 -31.79
C LEU A 349 -9.90 12.36 -33.14
N LEU A 350 -9.23 11.23 -33.39
CA LEU A 350 -9.38 10.46 -34.61
C LEU A 350 -10.84 9.98 -34.78
N VAL A 351 -11.45 9.49 -33.71
CA VAL A 351 -12.86 9.08 -33.69
C VAL A 351 -13.77 10.27 -33.95
N SER A 352 -13.52 11.42 -33.33
CA SER A 352 -14.27 12.65 -33.55
C SER A 352 -14.18 13.12 -35.03
N PHE A 353 -12.99 13.10 -35.64
CA PHE A 353 -12.81 13.45 -37.05
C PHE A 353 -13.48 12.47 -37.98
N ALA A 354 -13.39 11.17 -37.71
CA ALA A 354 -14.01 10.14 -38.54
C ALA A 354 -15.54 10.19 -38.51
N SER A 355 -16.11 10.51 -37.34
CA SER A 355 -17.55 10.47 -37.08
C SER A 355 -18.30 11.75 -37.47
N LEU A 356 -17.73 12.90 -37.09
CA LEU A 356 -18.37 14.21 -37.27
C LEU A 356 -17.87 14.96 -38.52
N GLY A 357 -16.73 14.52 -39.09
CA GLY A 357 -16.05 15.23 -40.16
C GLY A 357 -15.03 16.24 -39.65
N LEU A 358 -14.18 16.76 -40.55
CA LEU A 358 -12.97 17.50 -40.17
C LEU A 358 -13.27 18.79 -39.39
N ARG A 359 -14.27 19.58 -39.82
CA ARG A 359 -14.52 20.89 -39.19
C ARG A 359 -15.20 20.81 -37.83
N THR A 360 -16.22 19.99 -37.75
CA THR A 360 -16.96 19.70 -36.51
C THR A 360 -16.04 18.99 -35.52
N GLY A 361 -15.21 18.06 -35.98
CA GLY A 361 -14.20 17.39 -35.22
C GLY A 361 -13.13 18.35 -34.65
N VAL A 362 -12.71 19.37 -35.40
CA VAL A 362 -11.78 20.41 -34.91
C VAL A 362 -12.35 21.19 -33.71
N VAL A 363 -13.67 21.47 -33.72
CA VAL A 363 -14.29 22.16 -32.56
C VAL A 363 -14.18 21.32 -31.30
N VAL A 364 -14.50 20.04 -31.40
CA VAL A 364 -14.34 19.07 -30.28
C VAL A 364 -12.87 18.96 -29.86
N ALA A 365 -11.97 18.84 -30.87
CA ALA A 365 -10.54 18.74 -30.67
C ALA A 365 -9.93 19.90 -29.87
N LEU A 366 -10.40 21.13 -30.09
CA LEU A 366 -9.95 22.32 -29.38
C LEU A 366 -10.57 22.45 -27.98
N THR A 367 -11.72 21.84 -27.74
CA THR A 367 -12.39 21.87 -26.43
C THR A 367 -11.67 20.98 -25.40
N ILE A 368 -11.16 19.81 -25.83
CA ILE A 368 -10.49 18.83 -24.93
C ILE A 368 -9.31 19.44 -24.20
N PRO A 369 -8.30 20.06 -24.84
CA PRO A 369 -7.16 20.66 -24.13
C PRO A 369 -7.56 21.72 -23.10
N VAL A 370 -8.63 22.49 -23.39
CA VAL A 370 -9.12 23.50 -22.44
C VAL A 370 -9.66 22.83 -21.17
N VAL A 371 -10.44 21.76 -21.31
CA VAL A 371 -10.97 21.02 -20.16
C VAL A 371 -9.84 20.38 -19.36
N VAL A 372 -8.91 19.68 -20.02
CA VAL A 372 -7.77 19.01 -19.37
C VAL A 372 -6.89 20.01 -18.65
N SER A 373 -6.55 21.13 -19.30
CA SER A 373 -5.75 22.19 -18.68
C SER A 373 -6.45 22.82 -17.47
N THR A 374 -7.75 23.05 -17.57
CA THR A 374 -8.52 23.58 -16.44
C THR A 374 -8.60 22.55 -15.29
N THR A 375 -8.68 21.25 -15.63
CA THR A 375 -8.64 20.17 -14.63
C THR A 375 -7.28 20.15 -13.90
N PHE A 376 -6.17 20.33 -14.61
CA PHE A 376 -4.84 20.45 -13.97
C PHE A 376 -4.77 21.65 -13.01
N ILE A 377 -5.35 22.79 -13.36
CA ILE A 377 -5.41 23.95 -12.47
C ILE A 377 -6.16 23.60 -11.18
N LEU A 378 -7.34 23.00 -11.30
CA LEU A 378 -8.13 22.61 -10.12
C LEU A 378 -7.47 21.51 -9.30
N MET A 379 -6.78 20.56 -9.93
CA MET A 379 -5.99 19.54 -9.23
C MET A 379 -4.86 20.21 -8.42
N TYR A 380 -4.14 21.15 -9.03
CA TYR A 380 -3.07 21.87 -8.37
C TYR A 380 -3.56 22.63 -7.13
N GLU A 381 -4.65 23.40 -7.27
CA GLU A 381 -5.27 24.14 -6.17
C GLU A 381 -5.85 23.21 -5.07
N ALA A 382 -6.35 22.03 -5.46
CA ALA A 382 -6.88 21.05 -4.52
C ALA A 382 -5.79 20.18 -3.86
N GLY A 383 -4.51 20.37 -4.19
CA GLY A 383 -3.40 19.58 -3.68
C GLY A 383 -3.41 18.11 -4.14
N ILE A 384 -3.97 17.83 -5.32
CA ILE A 384 -3.99 16.50 -5.90
C ILE A 384 -2.76 16.35 -6.80
N TYR A 385 -1.88 15.41 -6.44
CA TYR A 385 -0.64 15.15 -7.16
C TYR A 385 -0.86 14.32 -8.43
N LEU A 386 0.13 14.36 -9.34
CA LEU A 386 0.21 13.45 -10.48
C LEU A 386 0.72 12.09 -10.01
N HIS A 387 -0.12 11.09 -10.13
CA HIS A 387 0.19 9.69 -9.83
C HIS A 387 -0.66 8.76 -10.70
N LYS A 388 -0.39 7.46 -10.69
CA LYS A 388 -1.10 6.46 -11.52
C LYS A 388 -2.62 6.62 -11.47
N VAL A 389 -3.20 6.86 -10.28
CA VAL A 389 -4.66 6.94 -10.12
C VAL A 389 -5.23 8.24 -10.67
N SER A 390 -4.60 9.41 -10.46
CA SER A 390 -5.10 10.69 -10.97
C SER A 390 -4.98 10.79 -12.50
N LEU A 391 -3.87 10.31 -13.07
CA LEU A 391 -3.69 10.27 -14.53
C LEU A 391 -4.62 9.27 -15.19
N GLY A 392 -4.82 8.09 -14.60
CA GLY A 392 -5.82 7.13 -15.08
C GLY A 392 -7.25 7.67 -15.01
N ALA A 393 -7.58 8.46 -13.98
CA ALA A 393 -8.86 9.14 -13.86
C ALA A 393 -9.07 10.19 -14.97
N LEU A 394 -8.01 10.89 -15.37
CA LEU A 394 -8.05 11.81 -16.52
C LEU A 394 -8.30 11.06 -17.83
N ILE A 395 -7.61 9.93 -18.06
CA ILE A 395 -7.82 9.10 -19.27
C ILE A 395 -9.25 8.55 -19.28
N LEU A 396 -9.74 8.03 -18.15
CA LEU A 396 -11.15 7.60 -18.01
C LEU A 396 -12.11 8.74 -18.32
N SER A 397 -11.86 9.93 -17.81
CA SER A 397 -12.72 11.08 -18.04
C SER A 397 -12.68 11.56 -19.49
N LEU A 398 -11.57 11.41 -20.22
CA LEU A 398 -11.47 11.79 -21.64
C LEU A 398 -12.54 11.13 -22.51
N GLY A 399 -12.76 9.83 -22.31
CA GLY A 399 -13.82 9.10 -23.01
C GLY A 399 -15.22 9.61 -22.69
N LEU A 400 -15.40 10.16 -21.48
CA LEU A 400 -16.70 10.65 -20.99
C LEU A 400 -16.95 12.13 -21.31
N LEU A 401 -15.91 12.97 -21.32
CA LEU A 401 -16.04 14.42 -21.47
C LEU A 401 -16.29 14.89 -22.92
N VAL A 402 -15.89 14.07 -23.89
CA VAL A 402 -16.07 14.40 -25.31
C VAL A 402 -17.55 14.39 -25.71
N ASP A 403 -18.37 13.63 -25.01
CA ASP A 403 -19.80 13.45 -25.28
C ASP A 403 -20.57 14.77 -25.26
N ASP A 404 -20.36 15.63 -24.26
CA ASP A 404 -21.04 16.92 -24.16
C ASP A 404 -20.71 17.84 -25.35
N ALA A 405 -19.45 17.88 -25.76
CA ALA A 405 -19.02 18.69 -26.89
C ALA A 405 -19.59 18.12 -28.22
N ILE A 406 -19.64 16.81 -28.39
CA ILE A 406 -20.24 16.15 -29.59
C ILE A 406 -21.71 16.53 -29.70
N ILE A 407 -22.50 16.41 -28.63
CA ILE A 407 -23.94 16.71 -28.63
C ILE A 407 -24.22 18.14 -29.07
N VAL A 408 -23.47 19.12 -28.52
CA VAL A 408 -23.64 20.52 -28.87
C VAL A 408 -23.29 20.79 -30.35
N VAL A 409 -22.13 20.27 -30.78
CA VAL A 409 -21.63 20.48 -32.14
C VAL A 409 -22.54 19.79 -33.20
N GLU A 410 -23.02 18.60 -32.92
CA GLU A 410 -23.94 17.86 -33.76
C GLU A 410 -25.29 18.60 -33.89
N MET A 411 -25.86 19.07 -32.78
CA MET A 411 -27.11 19.85 -32.81
C MET A 411 -26.93 21.16 -33.58
N MET A 412 -25.79 21.83 -33.46
CA MET A 412 -25.46 23.00 -34.29
C MET A 412 -25.41 22.64 -35.76
N SER A 413 -24.75 21.53 -36.11
CA SER A 413 -24.62 21.06 -37.52
C SER A 413 -25.96 20.73 -38.15
N VAL A 414 -26.80 19.97 -37.41
CA VAL A 414 -28.17 19.64 -37.90
C VAL A 414 -28.98 20.91 -38.20
N LYS A 415 -28.94 21.91 -37.31
CA LYS A 415 -29.68 23.15 -37.52
C LYS A 415 -29.08 24.04 -38.61
N LEU A 416 -27.78 23.97 -38.86
CA LEU A 416 -27.14 24.62 -40.00
C LEU A 416 -27.52 23.95 -41.33
N GLU A 417 -27.62 22.61 -41.35
CA GLU A 417 -28.11 21.83 -42.51
C GLU A 417 -29.59 22.15 -42.82
N GLU A 418 -30.42 22.44 -41.80
CA GLU A 418 -31.79 22.93 -41.96
C GLU A 418 -31.87 24.39 -42.47
N GLY A 419 -30.71 25.05 -42.69
CA GLY A 419 -30.66 26.44 -43.21
C GLY A 419 -30.71 27.54 -42.15
N TRP A 420 -30.50 27.20 -40.84
CA TRP A 420 -30.47 28.22 -39.81
C TRP A 420 -29.13 28.97 -39.81
N GLY A 421 -29.17 30.25 -39.40
CA GLY A 421 -27.93 31.02 -39.23
C GLY A 421 -27.12 30.55 -38.02
N HIS A 422 -25.81 30.67 -38.08
CA HIS A 422 -24.87 30.22 -37.06
C HIS A 422 -25.23 30.65 -35.63
N PHE A 423 -25.62 31.93 -35.45
CA PHE A 423 -25.99 32.44 -34.12
C PHE A 423 -27.23 31.72 -33.57
N ARG A 424 -28.25 31.55 -34.41
CA ARG A 424 -29.50 30.92 -34.02
C ARG A 424 -29.30 29.42 -33.75
N SER A 425 -28.48 28.76 -34.54
CA SER A 425 -28.16 27.34 -34.38
C SER A 425 -27.42 27.08 -33.09
N ALA A 426 -26.42 27.90 -32.72
CA ALA A 426 -25.67 27.79 -31.50
C ALA A 426 -26.50 28.08 -30.24
N THR A 427 -27.35 29.11 -30.26
CA THR A 427 -28.24 29.44 -29.12
C THR A 427 -29.33 28.40 -28.94
N PHE A 428 -29.85 27.81 -30.02
CA PHE A 428 -30.81 26.71 -29.96
C PHE A 428 -30.15 25.43 -29.43
N ALA A 429 -28.94 25.11 -29.85
CA ALA A 429 -28.22 23.95 -29.31
C ALA A 429 -28.16 24.00 -27.79
N TYR A 430 -27.83 25.17 -27.19
CA TYR A 430 -27.89 25.35 -25.74
C TYR A 430 -29.28 25.13 -25.16
N GLN A 431 -30.31 25.72 -25.76
CA GLN A 431 -31.69 25.64 -25.25
C GLN A 431 -32.21 24.21 -25.23
N SER A 432 -31.84 23.40 -26.23
CA SER A 432 -32.34 22.03 -26.38
C SER A 432 -31.51 21.00 -25.62
N THR A 433 -30.21 21.22 -25.40
CA THR A 433 -29.32 20.16 -24.93
C THR A 433 -28.67 20.44 -23.57
N ALA A 434 -28.55 21.74 -23.16
CA ALA A 434 -27.76 22.08 -21.97
C ALA A 434 -28.27 21.44 -20.66
N PHE A 435 -29.59 21.44 -20.44
CA PHE A 435 -30.15 20.86 -19.22
C PHE A 435 -30.12 19.34 -19.20
N PRO A 436 -30.51 18.61 -20.26
CA PRO A 436 -30.34 17.16 -20.34
C PRO A 436 -28.87 16.70 -20.21
N MET A 437 -27.94 17.45 -20.81
CA MET A 437 -26.50 17.19 -20.66
C MET A 437 -26.05 17.36 -19.23
N LEU A 438 -26.41 18.45 -18.55
CA LEU A 438 -26.06 18.69 -17.14
C LEU A 438 -26.58 17.57 -16.25
N SER A 439 -27.84 17.18 -16.41
CA SER A 439 -28.41 16.08 -15.64
C SER A 439 -27.67 14.76 -15.88
N GLY A 440 -27.34 14.48 -17.15
CA GLY A 440 -26.55 13.30 -17.52
C GLY A 440 -25.15 13.33 -16.90
N THR A 441 -24.47 14.47 -16.96
CA THR A 441 -23.15 14.68 -16.37
C THR A 441 -23.19 14.53 -14.85
N LEU A 442 -24.19 15.12 -14.17
CA LEU A 442 -24.37 14.97 -12.73
C LEU A 442 -24.68 13.53 -12.32
N ILE A 443 -25.41 12.76 -13.12
CA ILE A 443 -25.68 11.35 -12.86
C ILE A 443 -24.40 10.52 -13.03
N THR A 444 -23.61 10.81 -14.06
CA THR A 444 -22.31 10.18 -14.22
C THR A 444 -21.40 10.49 -13.04
N CYS A 445 -21.35 11.74 -12.58
CA CYS A 445 -20.65 12.13 -11.36
C CYS A 445 -21.19 11.39 -10.12
N ALA A 446 -22.52 11.29 -9.98
CA ALA A 446 -23.14 10.57 -8.88
C ALA A 446 -22.77 9.08 -8.87
N GLY A 447 -22.52 8.47 -10.04
CA GLY A 447 -21.97 7.11 -10.12
C GLY A 447 -20.63 6.94 -9.42
N PHE A 448 -19.79 7.97 -9.39
CA PHE A 448 -18.51 7.96 -8.67
C PHE A 448 -18.61 8.40 -7.19
N LEU A 449 -19.79 8.80 -6.72
CA LEU A 449 -20.00 9.30 -5.36
C LEU A 449 -19.62 8.28 -4.27
N PRO A 450 -19.87 6.96 -4.43
CA PRO A 450 -19.42 5.97 -3.44
C PRO A 450 -17.92 6.03 -3.17
N LEU A 451 -17.09 6.23 -4.18
CA LEU A 451 -15.63 6.35 -4.02
C LEU A 451 -15.23 7.64 -3.28
N ALA A 452 -15.96 8.73 -3.52
CA ALA A 452 -15.68 10.00 -2.84
C ALA A 452 -16.05 9.97 -1.36
N LEU A 453 -17.11 9.22 -1.00
CA LEU A 453 -17.66 9.15 0.36
C LEU A 453 -17.23 7.90 1.15
N ALA A 454 -16.66 6.90 0.49
CA ALA A 454 -16.13 5.73 1.17
C ALA A 454 -15.00 6.13 2.13
N GLN A 455 -14.83 5.33 3.17
CA GLN A 455 -13.84 5.54 4.23
C GLN A 455 -12.86 4.36 4.27
N GLY A 456 -11.69 4.59 4.85
CA GLY A 456 -10.66 3.59 4.97
C GLY A 456 -9.52 3.74 3.96
N MET A 457 -8.50 2.93 4.14
CA MET A 457 -7.24 3.00 3.40
C MET A 457 -7.42 2.86 1.88
N VAL A 458 -8.25 1.91 1.43
CA VAL A 458 -8.56 1.71 0.01
C VAL A 458 -9.33 2.88 -0.58
N ALA A 459 -10.22 3.47 0.21
CA ALA A 459 -10.98 4.65 -0.21
C ALA A 459 -10.07 5.88 -0.34
N GLU A 460 -9.14 6.09 0.58
CA GLU A 460 -8.13 7.16 0.47
C GLU A 460 -7.28 7.00 -0.80
N PHE A 461 -6.83 5.78 -1.08
CA PHE A 461 -6.09 5.44 -2.30
C PHE A 461 -6.85 5.77 -3.59
N THR A 462 -8.17 5.57 -3.62
CA THR A 462 -8.99 5.78 -4.82
C THR A 462 -9.76 7.10 -4.87
N LYS A 463 -9.71 7.90 -3.80
CA LYS A 463 -10.45 9.15 -3.67
C LYS A 463 -10.14 10.15 -4.78
N SER A 464 -8.87 10.26 -5.16
CA SER A 464 -8.41 11.14 -6.23
C SER A 464 -9.07 10.82 -7.57
N LEU A 465 -9.38 9.53 -7.86
CA LEU A 465 -10.10 9.12 -9.05
C LEU A 465 -11.45 9.82 -9.17
N SER A 466 -12.28 9.75 -8.11
CA SER A 466 -13.61 10.36 -8.15
C SER A 466 -13.56 11.88 -8.24
N ILE A 467 -12.65 12.52 -7.50
CA ILE A 467 -12.52 13.98 -7.50
C ILE A 467 -12.07 14.50 -8.87
N VAL A 468 -11.07 13.87 -9.48
CA VAL A 468 -10.56 14.26 -10.80
C VAL A 468 -11.64 14.05 -11.88
N VAL A 469 -12.36 12.93 -11.84
CA VAL A 469 -13.48 12.69 -12.76
C VAL A 469 -14.58 13.74 -12.58
N PHE A 470 -14.94 14.09 -11.32
CA PHE A 470 -15.92 15.17 -11.06
C PHE A 470 -15.49 16.50 -11.66
N MET A 471 -14.24 16.90 -11.40
CA MET A 471 -13.69 18.14 -11.95
C MET A 471 -13.75 18.13 -13.47
N ALA A 472 -13.26 17.08 -14.11
CA ALA A 472 -13.20 16.96 -15.55
C ALA A 472 -14.60 16.99 -16.21
N LEU A 473 -15.56 16.24 -15.67
CA LEU A 473 -16.91 16.16 -16.22
C LEU A 473 -17.68 17.47 -16.06
N ILE A 474 -17.62 18.11 -14.90
CA ILE A 474 -18.28 19.41 -14.68
C ILE A 474 -17.66 20.48 -15.58
N LEU A 475 -16.33 20.51 -15.69
CA LEU A 475 -15.64 21.44 -16.59
C LEU A 475 -15.95 21.18 -18.06
N SER A 476 -16.14 19.91 -18.46
CA SER A 476 -16.57 19.53 -19.81
C SER A 476 -17.92 20.16 -20.16
N TRP A 477 -18.89 20.06 -19.24
CA TRP A 477 -20.19 20.70 -19.46
C TRP A 477 -20.05 22.21 -19.66
N PHE A 478 -19.30 22.93 -18.81
CA PHE A 478 -19.04 24.35 -19.00
C PHE A 478 -18.35 24.67 -20.32
N ALA A 479 -17.33 23.90 -20.69
CA ALA A 479 -16.63 24.06 -21.96
C ALA A 479 -17.56 23.83 -23.17
N SER A 480 -18.44 22.83 -23.08
CA SER A 480 -19.39 22.49 -24.14
C SER A 480 -20.46 23.57 -24.35
N VAL A 481 -20.89 24.28 -23.30
CA VAL A 481 -21.90 25.34 -23.43
C VAL A 481 -21.30 26.74 -23.66
N LEU A 482 -20.02 26.98 -23.33
CA LEU A 482 -19.37 28.28 -23.51
C LEU A 482 -18.39 28.29 -24.69
N VAL A 483 -17.50 27.28 -24.78
CA VAL A 483 -16.41 27.26 -25.75
C VAL A 483 -16.85 26.65 -27.08
N SER A 484 -17.53 25.47 -27.06
CA SER A 484 -17.95 24.80 -28.31
C SER A 484 -18.85 25.62 -29.22
N PRO A 485 -19.86 26.41 -28.69
CA PRO A 485 -20.68 27.31 -29.56
C PRO A 485 -19.86 28.43 -30.18
N VAL A 486 -18.89 29.00 -29.48
CA VAL A 486 -18.02 30.08 -29.99
C VAL A 486 -17.08 29.57 -31.09
N LEU A 487 -16.46 28.41 -30.86
CA LEU A 487 -15.63 27.76 -31.88
C LEU A 487 -16.44 27.27 -33.07
N GLY A 488 -17.61 26.66 -32.80
CA GLY A 488 -18.53 26.17 -33.85
C GLY A 488 -19.05 27.30 -34.74
N TYR A 489 -19.38 28.46 -34.15
CA TYR A 489 -19.79 29.66 -34.88
C TYR A 489 -18.73 30.10 -35.94
N LYS A 490 -17.44 29.90 -35.66
CA LYS A 490 -16.35 30.32 -36.56
C LYS A 490 -15.91 29.23 -37.52
N ILE A 491 -15.95 27.97 -37.12
CA ILE A 491 -15.30 26.85 -37.83
C ILE A 491 -16.29 26.06 -38.69
N ILE A 492 -17.54 25.89 -38.19
CA ILE A 492 -18.54 25.10 -38.95
C ILE A 492 -19.10 25.95 -40.07
N GLU A 493 -19.06 25.46 -41.32
CA GLU A 493 -19.64 26.17 -42.46
C GLU A 493 -21.14 25.89 -42.61
N ASN A 494 -21.85 26.89 -43.10
CA ASN A 494 -23.24 26.75 -43.49
C ASN A 494 -23.28 26.11 -44.90
N LYS A 495 -23.26 24.79 -44.97
CA LYS A 495 -23.39 24.03 -46.22
C LYS A 495 -24.77 23.41 -46.28
N ALA A 496 -25.59 23.90 -47.19
CA ALA A 496 -26.77 23.13 -47.62
C ALA A 496 -26.31 21.72 -48.10
N PRO A 497 -27.09 20.69 -47.82
CA PRO A 497 -26.73 19.33 -48.29
C PRO A 497 -26.51 19.36 -49.78
N LYS A 498 -25.39 18.79 -50.25
CA LYS A 498 -25.08 18.71 -51.68
C LYS A 498 -26.21 17.97 -52.36
N PRO A 499 -26.75 18.51 -53.49
CA PRO A 499 -27.71 17.77 -54.26
C PRO A 499 -27.09 16.44 -54.76
N GLU A 500 -27.89 15.40 -54.86
CA GLU A 500 -27.47 14.04 -55.19
C GLU A 500 -26.66 13.95 -56.50
N SER A 501 -26.86 14.92 -57.40
CA SER A 501 -26.14 15.10 -58.67
C SER A 501 -24.64 15.46 -58.47
N GLU A 502 -24.24 15.96 -57.30
CA GLU A 502 -22.85 16.37 -56.98
C GLU A 502 -22.14 15.37 -56.08
N TRP A 503 -22.75 14.22 -55.79
CA TRP A 503 -22.15 13.24 -54.89
C TRP A 503 -20.99 12.50 -55.57
N THR A 504 -19.90 12.33 -54.86
CA THR A 504 -18.80 11.47 -55.28
C THR A 504 -19.16 9.99 -55.04
N LYS A 505 -18.45 9.07 -55.71
CA LYS A 505 -18.61 7.61 -55.44
C LYS A 505 -18.53 7.26 -53.95
N ARG A 506 -17.72 7.99 -53.19
CA ARG A 506 -17.57 7.83 -51.75
C ARG A 506 -18.83 8.29 -51.02
N ASP A 507 -19.42 9.40 -51.46
CA ASP A 507 -20.64 9.95 -50.83
C ASP A 507 -21.81 8.98 -51.08
N HIS A 508 -21.94 8.39 -52.26
CA HIS A 508 -22.93 7.37 -52.56
C HIS A 508 -22.77 6.10 -51.75
N ILE A 509 -21.53 5.61 -51.56
CA ILE A 509 -21.24 4.42 -50.74
C ILE A 509 -21.59 4.70 -49.30
N MET A 510 -21.18 5.85 -48.76
CA MET A 510 -21.43 6.23 -47.35
C MET A 510 -22.93 6.42 -47.09
N HIS A 511 -23.65 7.06 -48.02
CA HIS A 511 -25.11 7.25 -47.95
C HIS A 511 -25.84 5.90 -47.98
N ASN A 512 -25.52 5.03 -48.96
CA ASN A 512 -26.15 3.72 -49.06
C ASN A 512 -25.86 2.83 -47.85
N LEU A 513 -24.63 2.85 -47.32
CA LEU A 513 -24.28 2.16 -46.06
C LEU A 513 -25.11 2.69 -44.91
N SER A 514 -25.21 4.01 -44.79
CA SER A 514 -25.97 4.68 -43.72
C SER A 514 -27.46 4.31 -43.81
N VAL A 515 -28.10 4.49 -44.97
CA VAL A 515 -29.51 4.17 -45.19
C VAL A 515 -29.79 2.68 -44.91
N THR A 516 -28.98 1.78 -45.47
CA THR A 516 -29.14 0.33 -45.28
C THR A 516 -29.04 -0.03 -43.80
N PHE A 517 -28.15 0.64 -43.04
CA PHE A 517 -27.94 0.39 -41.62
C PHE A 517 -29.13 0.90 -40.78
N TYR A 518 -29.61 2.12 -41.05
CA TYR A 518 -30.78 2.68 -40.37
C TYR A 518 -32.04 1.86 -40.68
N ASP A 519 -32.25 1.44 -41.90
CA ASP A 519 -33.39 0.59 -42.29
C ASP A 519 -33.37 -0.77 -41.59
N LYS A 520 -32.17 -1.37 -41.42
CA LYS A 520 -32.04 -2.62 -40.66
C LYS A 520 -32.33 -2.42 -39.20
N PHE A 521 -31.82 -1.32 -38.59
CA PHE A 521 -32.09 -0.98 -37.21
C PHE A 521 -33.57 -0.71 -36.96
N GLU A 522 -34.21 0.04 -37.81
CA GLU A 522 -35.64 0.34 -37.71
C GLU A 522 -36.49 -0.92 -37.84
N ARG A 523 -36.16 -1.83 -38.79
CA ARG A 523 -36.83 -3.14 -38.91
C ARG A 523 -36.61 -4.00 -37.64
N LEU A 524 -35.41 -4.00 -37.07
CA LEU A 524 -35.13 -4.70 -35.81
C LEU A 524 -35.96 -4.12 -34.66
N LEU A 525 -36.06 -2.79 -34.60
CA LEU A 525 -36.83 -2.11 -33.54
C LEU A 525 -38.33 -2.38 -33.69
N HIS A 526 -38.87 -2.36 -34.92
CA HIS A 526 -40.26 -2.74 -35.21
C HIS A 526 -40.53 -4.19 -34.78
N TRP A 527 -39.63 -5.12 -35.14
CA TRP A 527 -39.73 -6.52 -34.69
C TRP A 527 -39.72 -6.63 -33.17
N ALA A 528 -38.81 -5.93 -32.52
CA ALA A 528 -38.64 -5.95 -31.06
C ALA A 528 -39.90 -5.38 -30.35
N LEU A 529 -40.47 -4.30 -30.87
CA LEU A 529 -41.68 -3.72 -30.30
C LEU A 529 -42.91 -4.63 -30.56
N GLY A 530 -42.98 -5.36 -31.67
CA GLY A 530 -44.04 -6.36 -31.94
C GLY A 530 -43.93 -7.59 -31.05
N HIS A 531 -42.72 -7.92 -30.57
CA HIS A 531 -42.42 -9.11 -29.77
C HIS A 531 -41.90 -8.77 -28.36
N HIS A 532 -42.44 -7.72 -27.72
CA HIS A 532 -41.94 -7.15 -26.47
C HIS A 532 -41.73 -8.18 -25.36
N LYS A 533 -42.63 -9.19 -25.21
CA LYS A 533 -42.46 -10.24 -24.19
C LYS A 533 -41.26 -11.13 -24.42
N VAL A 534 -40.95 -11.44 -25.68
CA VAL A 534 -39.81 -12.28 -26.09
C VAL A 534 -38.50 -11.53 -25.80
N VAL A 535 -38.44 -10.25 -26.20
CA VAL A 535 -37.24 -9.42 -25.98
C VAL A 535 -36.94 -9.27 -24.49
N LEU A 536 -37.96 -8.96 -23.67
CA LEU A 536 -37.80 -8.84 -22.23
C LEU A 536 -37.38 -10.17 -21.57
N LEU A 537 -37.95 -11.31 -22.03
CA LEU A 537 -37.59 -12.63 -21.54
C LEU A 537 -36.14 -13.00 -21.87
N ILE A 538 -35.70 -12.73 -23.12
CA ILE A 538 -34.29 -12.95 -23.54
C ILE A 538 -33.35 -12.09 -22.73
N THR A 539 -33.68 -10.81 -22.53
CA THR A 539 -32.85 -9.89 -21.72
C THR A 539 -32.76 -10.35 -20.26
N LEU A 540 -33.87 -10.74 -19.65
CA LEU A 540 -33.89 -11.26 -18.30
C LEU A 540 -33.11 -12.58 -18.21
N GLY A 541 -33.27 -13.47 -19.19
CA GLY A 541 -32.50 -14.71 -19.27
C GLY A 541 -31.00 -14.48 -19.40
N ALA A 542 -30.57 -13.54 -20.24
CA ALA A 542 -29.16 -13.15 -20.37
C ALA A 542 -28.62 -12.54 -19.07
N PHE A 543 -29.42 -11.72 -18.38
CA PHE A 543 -29.04 -11.14 -17.09
C PHE A 543 -28.90 -12.22 -16.00
N VAL A 544 -29.85 -13.14 -15.89
CA VAL A 544 -29.75 -14.26 -14.95
C VAL A 544 -28.56 -15.15 -15.28
N LEU A 545 -28.31 -15.44 -16.57
CA LEU A 545 -27.15 -16.20 -16.99
C LEU A 545 -25.84 -15.50 -16.61
N SER A 546 -25.78 -14.18 -16.75
CA SER A 546 -24.61 -13.41 -16.34
C SER A 546 -24.38 -13.49 -14.83
N LEU A 547 -25.43 -13.42 -14.01
CA LEU A 547 -25.33 -13.61 -12.56
C LEU A 547 -24.84 -15.00 -12.17
N LEU A 548 -25.34 -16.03 -12.88
CA LEU A 548 -24.89 -17.42 -12.65
C LEU A 548 -23.45 -17.66 -13.10
N SER A 549 -22.95 -16.85 -14.04
CA SER A 549 -21.58 -16.92 -14.54
C SER A 549 -20.57 -16.12 -13.70
N LEU A 550 -21.03 -15.23 -12.80
CA LEU A 550 -20.17 -14.44 -11.91
C LEU A 550 -19.21 -15.31 -11.06
N PRO A 551 -19.65 -16.43 -10.45
CA PRO A 551 -18.75 -17.28 -9.67
C PRO A 551 -17.66 -17.97 -10.50
N LEU A 552 -17.79 -18.03 -11.82
CA LEU A 552 -16.78 -18.60 -12.73
C LEU A 552 -15.61 -17.65 -12.97
N ILE A 553 -15.80 -16.35 -12.72
CA ILE A 553 -14.74 -15.35 -12.85
C ILE A 553 -13.84 -15.44 -11.64
N LYS A 554 -12.55 -15.57 -11.89
CA LYS A 554 -11.52 -15.55 -10.82
C LYS A 554 -11.62 -14.24 -10.03
N GLN A 555 -11.50 -14.31 -8.70
CA GLN A 555 -11.55 -13.14 -7.82
C GLN A 555 -10.15 -12.78 -7.34
N GLU A 556 -9.75 -11.53 -7.55
CA GLU A 556 -8.51 -10.95 -7.08
C GLU A 556 -8.81 -9.65 -6.32
N PHE A 557 -7.98 -9.24 -5.37
CA PHE A 557 -8.19 -7.95 -4.70
C PHE A 557 -7.55 -6.81 -5.52
N PHE A 558 -6.23 -6.81 -5.58
CA PHE A 558 -5.45 -5.94 -6.46
C PHE A 558 -4.47 -6.79 -7.26
N PRO A 559 -4.12 -6.42 -8.50
CA PRO A 559 -3.10 -7.11 -9.28
C PRO A 559 -1.71 -6.87 -8.70
N SER A 560 -0.77 -7.76 -9.02
CA SER A 560 0.65 -7.56 -8.71
C SER A 560 1.21 -6.34 -9.42
N SER A 561 2.22 -5.68 -8.84
CA SER A 561 2.83 -4.50 -9.46
C SER A 561 3.70 -4.90 -10.67
N THR A 562 3.96 -3.91 -11.54
CA THR A 562 4.91 -4.02 -12.66
C THR A 562 6.33 -3.63 -12.28
N ARG A 563 6.64 -3.66 -10.99
CA ARG A 563 8.00 -3.40 -10.49
C ARG A 563 8.85 -4.65 -10.65
N ASN A 564 10.15 -4.43 -10.86
CA ASN A 564 11.12 -5.50 -11.11
C ASN A 564 11.63 -6.20 -9.84
N GLU A 565 11.19 -5.77 -8.66
CA GLU A 565 11.65 -6.32 -7.40
C GLU A 565 10.92 -7.61 -7.03
N ILE A 566 11.70 -8.61 -6.59
CA ILE A 566 11.23 -9.81 -5.87
C ILE A 566 11.65 -9.63 -4.41
N ILE A 567 10.70 -9.79 -3.49
CA ILE A 567 10.97 -9.80 -2.06
C ILE A 567 10.89 -11.26 -1.59
N VAL A 568 11.98 -11.76 -1.07
CA VAL A 568 12.06 -13.12 -0.51
C VAL A 568 12.26 -13.00 0.99
N SER A 569 11.29 -13.45 1.76
CA SER A 569 11.36 -13.52 3.21
C SER A 569 11.53 -14.98 3.64
N MET A 570 12.52 -15.23 4.49
CA MET A 570 12.80 -16.56 5.04
C MET A 570 12.80 -16.48 6.56
N GLN A 571 12.10 -17.38 7.18
CA GLN A 571 12.10 -17.54 8.64
C GLN A 571 12.63 -18.93 8.97
N PHE A 572 13.77 -18.97 9.66
CA PHE A 572 14.39 -20.19 10.18
C PHE A 572 13.71 -20.61 11.51
N PRO A 573 14.01 -21.80 12.04
CA PRO A 573 13.48 -22.21 13.34
C PRO A 573 13.68 -21.14 14.42
N GLN A 574 12.74 -21.02 15.35
CA GLN A 574 12.68 -19.91 16.31
C GLN A 574 13.96 -19.75 17.17
N SER A 575 14.60 -20.86 17.51
CA SER A 575 15.86 -20.89 18.28
C SER A 575 17.12 -20.57 17.47
N SER A 576 17.01 -20.22 16.17
CA SER A 576 18.19 -19.96 15.33
C SER A 576 18.85 -18.65 15.73
N SER A 577 20.19 -18.68 15.86
CA SER A 577 20.99 -17.47 16.11
C SER A 577 21.09 -16.60 14.85
N ILE A 578 21.44 -15.35 15.04
CA ILE A 578 21.66 -14.43 13.90
C ILE A 578 22.89 -14.87 13.05
N GLU A 579 23.89 -15.49 13.67
CA GLU A 579 25.06 -16.04 13.02
C GLU A 579 24.69 -17.24 12.13
N TYR A 580 23.80 -18.12 12.60
CA TYR A 580 23.25 -19.20 11.79
C TYR A 580 22.55 -18.60 10.57
N THR A 581 21.66 -17.63 10.79
CA THR A 581 20.93 -16.94 9.72
C THR A 581 21.87 -16.27 8.73
N ALA A 582 22.94 -15.63 9.19
CA ALA A 582 23.97 -15.02 8.35
C ALA A 582 24.74 -16.04 7.51
N ASN A 583 25.03 -17.21 8.08
CA ASN A 583 25.68 -18.30 7.34
C ASN A 583 24.78 -18.89 6.26
N GLN A 584 23.47 -19.01 6.50
CA GLN A 584 22.51 -19.40 5.47
C GLN A 584 22.42 -18.32 4.36
N ALA A 585 22.45 -17.05 4.74
CA ALA A 585 22.46 -15.96 3.77
C ALA A 585 23.65 -16.05 2.80
N LYS A 586 24.85 -16.39 3.28
CA LYS A 586 26.04 -16.55 2.41
C LYS A 586 25.84 -17.61 1.33
N ILE A 587 25.21 -18.73 1.64
CA ILE A 587 24.93 -19.80 0.68
C ILE A 587 24.00 -19.30 -0.42
N ILE A 588 22.98 -18.50 -0.04
CA ILE A 588 22.04 -17.91 -0.99
C ILE A 588 22.72 -16.81 -1.82
N ASP A 589 23.55 -15.98 -1.19
CA ASP A 589 24.32 -14.93 -1.88
C ASP A 589 25.22 -15.52 -2.97
N GLU A 590 25.92 -16.65 -2.70
CA GLU A 590 26.72 -17.36 -3.68
C GLU A 590 25.88 -17.91 -4.85
N HIS A 591 24.66 -18.35 -4.59
CA HIS A 591 23.73 -18.82 -5.63
C HIS A 591 23.19 -17.66 -6.50
N LEU A 592 22.93 -16.49 -5.91
CA LEU A 592 22.42 -15.32 -6.63
C LEU A 592 23.52 -14.61 -7.43
N GLN A 593 24.77 -14.74 -6.99
CA GLN A 593 25.88 -14.01 -7.60
C GLN A 593 26.11 -14.49 -9.04
N GLY A 594 26.16 -13.52 -9.97
CA GLY A 594 26.41 -13.80 -11.41
C GLY A 594 25.18 -14.32 -12.17
N ASN A 595 24.00 -14.40 -11.57
CA ASN A 595 22.77 -14.79 -12.25
C ASN A 595 22.39 -13.77 -13.32
N GLU A 596 22.15 -14.23 -14.56
CA GLU A 596 21.90 -13.35 -15.72
C GLU A 596 20.59 -12.55 -15.64
N HIS A 597 19.61 -12.97 -14.85
CA HIS A 597 18.32 -12.32 -14.68
C HIS A 597 18.35 -11.20 -13.63
N ILE A 598 19.38 -11.17 -12.78
CA ILE A 598 19.49 -10.22 -11.67
C ILE A 598 20.24 -8.96 -12.14
N SER A 599 19.73 -7.81 -11.72
CA SER A 599 20.42 -6.54 -11.81
C SER A 599 21.24 -6.28 -10.54
N THR A 600 20.60 -6.33 -9.37
CA THR A 600 21.22 -6.18 -8.06
C THR A 600 20.42 -6.95 -7.01
N PHE A 601 21.05 -7.31 -5.90
CA PHE A 601 20.35 -7.89 -4.76
C PHE A 601 20.92 -7.41 -3.43
N THR A 602 20.07 -7.37 -2.42
CA THR A 602 20.46 -7.02 -1.05
C THR A 602 19.88 -8.01 -0.08
N SER A 603 20.63 -8.34 0.96
CA SER A 603 20.20 -9.20 2.04
C SER A 603 20.15 -8.43 3.37
N TYR A 604 19.04 -8.60 4.08
CA TYR A 604 18.75 -8.06 5.39
C TYR A 604 18.65 -9.22 6.37
N ILE A 605 19.61 -9.32 7.27
CA ILE A 605 19.75 -10.44 8.22
C ILE A 605 19.33 -9.97 9.60
N GLY A 606 18.41 -10.66 10.23
CA GLY A 606 17.89 -10.30 11.55
C GLY A 606 16.80 -9.24 11.54
N GLN A 607 16.45 -8.70 10.38
CA GLN A 607 15.34 -7.75 10.17
C GLN A 607 14.88 -7.77 8.72
N GLY A 608 13.75 -7.12 8.43
CA GLY A 608 13.34 -6.84 7.06
C GLY A 608 13.95 -5.57 6.49
N SER A 609 13.78 -5.38 5.17
CA SER A 609 14.12 -4.13 4.51
C SER A 609 13.31 -2.96 5.09
N PRO A 610 13.85 -1.75 5.13
CA PRO A 610 13.04 -0.57 5.38
C PRO A 610 11.89 -0.48 4.37
N ARG A 611 10.81 0.16 4.74
CA ARG A 611 9.70 0.42 3.82
C ARG A 611 10.17 1.33 2.68
N PHE A 612 10.57 0.77 1.55
CA PHE A 612 11.00 1.54 0.38
C PHE A 612 9.85 1.89 -0.57
N VAL A 613 8.68 1.29 -0.35
CA VAL A 613 7.41 1.60 -1.00
C VAL A 613 6.28 1.53 0.02
N LEU A 614 5.26 2.38 -0.11
CA LEU A 614 4.20 2.51 0.88
C LEU A 614 3.43 1.20 1.14
N THR A 615 3.30 0.37 0.11
CA THR A 615 2.60 -0.91 0.15
C THR A 615 3.39 -2.07 0.76
N LEU A 616 4.65 -1.86 1.16
CA LEU A 616 5.47 -2.85 1.85
C LEU A 616 5.21 -2.80 3.36
N GLU A 617 4.90 -3.94 3.96
CA GLU A 617 4.84 -4.09 5.41
C GLU A 617 6.24 -4.45 5.94
N PRO A 618 6.88 -3.60 6.76
CA PRO A 618 8.22 -3.88 7.25
C PRO A 618 8.19 -4.99 8.29
N GLU A 619 9.17 -5.90 8.18
CA GLU A 619 9.40 -6.95 9.18
C GLU A 619 10.25 -6.41 10.33
N LEU A 620 9.82 -6.71 11.54
CA LEU A 620 10.54 -6.30 12.75
C LEU A 620 11.76 -7.21 13.01
N GLN A 621 12.64 -6.73 13.86
CA GLN A 621 13.87 -7.43 14.22
C GLN A 621 13.60 -8.79 14.87
N ARG A 622 14.15 -9.87 14.26
CA ARG A 622 14.18 -11.25 14.78
C ARG A 622 15.42 -11.97 14.31
N ASN A 623 16.14 -12.61 15.18
CA ASN A 623 17.43 -13.26 14.84
C ASN A 623 17.33 -14.34 13.77
N ASN A 624 16.21 -15.05 13.72
CA ASN A 624 15.94 -16.14 12.75
C ASN A 624 15.32 -15.67 11.44
N PHE A 625 15.35 -14.36 11.15
CA PHE A 625 14.72 -13.78 9.97
C PHE A 625 15.74 -13.28 8.95
N LEU A 626 15.49 -13.57 7.69
CA LEU A 626 16.30 -13.17 6.54
C LEU A 626 15.37 -12.64 5.44
N GLN A 627 15.69 -11.49 4.86
CA GLN A 627 14.95 -10.96 3.72
C GLN A 627 15.88 -10.53 2.61
N TYR A 628 15.54 -10.92 1.39
CA TYR A 628 16.15 -10.43 0.16
C TYR A 628 15.25 -9.43 -0.54
N VAL A 629 15.85 -8.39 -1.09
CA VAL A 629 15.24 -7.55 -2.11
C VAL A 629 16.09 -7.71 -3.37
N ILE A 630 15.54 -8.38 -4.38
CA ILE A 630 16.23 -8.72 -5.63
C ILE A 630 15.61 -7.89 -6.73
N VAL A 631 16.40 -7.10 -7.42
CA VAL A 631 15.99 -6.28 -8.56
C VAL A 631 16.38 -7.01 -9.84
N THR A 632 15.42 -7.33 -10.68
CA THR A 632 15.65 -8.03 -11.95
C THR A 632 15.78 -7.04 -13.11
N LYS A 633 16.36 -7.48 -14.22
CA LYS A 633 16.59 -6.63 -15.41
C LYS A 633 15.30 -6.29 -16.14
N SER A 634 14.32 -7.17 -16.10
CA SER A 634 13.02 -7.00 -16.74
C SER A 634 11.92 -7.77 -15.98
N LEU A 635 10.65 -7.50 -16.33
CA LEU A 635 9.51 -8.27 -15.79
C LEU A 635 9.53 -9.73 -16.22
N GLU A 636 10.01 -10.04 -17.42
CA GLU A 636 10.15 -11.41 -17.90
C GLU A 636 11.21 -12.17 -17.09
N ASP A 637 12.35 -11.53 -16.82
CA ASP A 637 13.40 -12.07 -15.95
C ASP A 637 12.90 -12.27 -14.52
N ARG A 638 12.08 -11.34 -14.03
CA ARG A 638 11.47 -11.44 -12.70
C ARG A 638 10.61 -12.71 -12.57
N ASP A 639 9.74 -12.94 -13.54
CA ASP A 639 8.80 -14.05 -13.47
C ASP A 639 9.54 -15.40 -13.61
N LYS A 640 10.60 -15.46 -14.44
CA LYS A 640 11.46 -16.66 -14.56
C LYS A 640 12.24 -16.92 -13.28
N LEU A 641 12.91 -15.89 -12.76
CA LEU A 641 13.70 -15.99 -11.53
C LEU A 641 12.84 -16.38 -10.34
N TYR A 642 11.60 -15.88 -10.27
CA TYR A 642 10.69 -16.20 -9.18
C TYR A 642 10.42 -17.71 -9.04
N ASP A 643 10.12 -18.39 -10.16
CA ASP A 643 9.84 -19.82 -10.17
C ASP A 643 11.10 -20.65 -9.85
N GLU A 644 12.24 -20.28 -10.44
CA GLU A 644 13.54 -20.93 -10.21
C GLU A 644 13.97 -20.79 -8.74
N LEU A 645 13.97 -19.54 -8.23
CA LEU A 645 14.43 -19.24 -6.89
C LEU A 645 13.53 -19.86 -5.82
N THR A 646 12.22 -19.84 -6.03
CA THR A 646 11.27 -20.43 -5.08
C THR A 646 11.48 -21.94 -4.98
N SER A 647 11.72 -22.61 -6.10
CA SER A 647 12.00 -24.05 -6.12
C SER A 647 13.31 -24.36 -5.41
N TYR A 648 14.39 -23.65 -5.76
CA TYR A 648 15.70 -23.80 -5.12
C TYR A 648 15.64 -23.61 -3.59
N LEU A 649 15.03 -22.52 -3.13
CA LEU A 649 14.98 -22.22 -1.70
C LEU A 649 14.16 -23.24 -0.90
N ASN A 650 13.07 -23.75 -1.45
CA ASN A 650 12.28 -24.79 -0.78
C ASN A 650 13.00 -26.16 -0.74
N GLU A 651 13.82 -26.49 -1.74
CA GLU A 651 14.59 -27.73 -1.80
C GLU A 651 15.81 -27.67 -0.88
N GLU A 652 16.57 -26.56 -0.92
CA GLU A 652 17.82 -26.44 -0.16
C GLU A 652 17.60 -26.12 1.32
N PHE A 653 16.53 -25.35 1.65
CA PHE A 653 16.23 -24.93 3.02
C PHE A 653 14.88 -25.46 3.53
N PRO A 654 14.70 -26.77 3.64
CA PRO A 654 13.40 -27.38 4.02
C PRO A 654 12.94 -27.04 5.44
N SER A 655 13.86 -26.59 6.30
CA SER A 655 13.55 -26.14 7.67
C SER A 655 13.13 -24.67 7.74
N ALA A 656 13.29 -23.89 6.67
CA ALA A 656 12.93 -22.50 6.61
C ALA A 656 11.52 -22.30 6.01
N LEU A 657 10.78 -21.35 6.54
CA LEU A 657 9.57 -20.85 5.89
C LEU A 657 9.96 -19.83 4.82
N VAL A 658 9.84 -20.23 3.57
CA VAL A 658 10.14 -19.37 2.41
C VAL A 658 8.86 -18.70 1.93
N ASN A 659 8.90 -17.37 1.82
CA ASN A 659 7.83 -16.55 1.25
C ASN A 659 8.43 -15.58 0.22
N ALA A 660 8.32 -15.93 -1.04
CA ALA A 660 8.67 -15.04 -2.15
C ALA A 660 7.42 -14.31 -2.63
N GLN A 661 7.52 -13.01 -2.85
CA GLN A 661 6.41 -12.19 -3.32
C GLN A 661 6.89 -11.02 -4.18
N PHE A 662 6.01 -10.55 -5.05
CA PHE A 662 6.21 -9.29 -5.77
C PHE A 662 5.75 -8.11 -4.91
N VAL A 663 6.27 -6.93 -5.19
CA VAL A 663 5.71 -5.70 -4.62
C VAL A 663 4.23 -5.64 -4.97
N GLN A 664 3.37 -5.39 -3.98
CA GLN A 664 1.93 -5.35 -4.17
C GLN A 664 1.45 -3.93 -4.50
N ILE A 665 0.28 -3.83 -5.12
CA ILE A 665 -0.47 -2.58 -5.28
C ILE A 665 -1.61 -2.57 -4.26
N GLY A 666 -1.84 -1.43 -3.61
CA GLY A 666 -2.89 -1.29 -2.59
C GLY A 666 -2.46 -1.79 -1.20
N PRO A 667 -3.39 -2.05 -0.28
CA PRO A 667 -3.08 -2.42 1.10
C PRO A 667 -2.26 -3.72 1.19
N PRO A 668 -1.14 -3.72 1.91
CA PRO A 668 -0.22 -4.85 1.96
C PRO A 668 -0.86 -6.10 2.57
N SER A 669 -0.46 -7.27 2.08
CA SER A 669 -0.78 -8.57 2.67
C SER A 669 0.45 -9.46 2.64
N LYS A 670 0.80 -10.04 3.78
CA LYS A 670 2.03 -10.83 3.93
C LYS A 670 2.00 -12.16 3.18
N TYR A 671 0.86 -12.83 3.20
CA TYR A 671 0.67 -14.13 2.52
C TYR A 671 -0.61 -14.11 1.68
N PRO A 672 -0.63 -14.85 0.58
CA PRO A 672 -1.80 -14.92 -0.30
C PRO A 672 -3.00 -15.63 0.33
N VAL A 673 -2.76 -16.62 1.21
CA VAL A 673 -3.80 -17.32 1.97
C VAL A 673 -3.53 -17.16 3.46
N MET A 674 -4.48 -16.61 4.19
CA MET A 674 -4.40 -16.45 5.64
C MET A 674 -5.76 -16.72 6.30
N LEU A 675 -5.72 -17.49 7.38
CA LEU A 675 -6.86 -17.76 8.27
C LEU A 675 -6.41 -17.55 9.71
N ARG A 676 -7.31 -17.10 10.56
CA ARG A 676 -7.05 -16.81 11.97
C ARG A 676 -7.92 -17.67 12.86
N VAL A 677 -7.31 -18.32 13.84
CA VAL A 677 -7.96 -19.07 14.92
C VAL A 677 -7.73 -18.32 16.22
N ALA A 678 -8.78 -17.97 16.93
CA ALA A 678 -8.71 -17.24 18.20
C ALA A 678 -9.61 -17.87 19.26
N GLY A 679 -9.23 -17.76 20.52
CA GLY A 679 -10.02 -18.24 21.62
C GLY A 679 -9.33 -18.07 22.97
N PRO A 680 -10.02 -18.31 24.11
CA PRO A 680 -9.52 -18.00 25.44
C PRO A 680 -8.42 -18.93 25.94
N ASP A 681 -8.36 -20.18 25.48
CA ASP A 681 -7.34 -21.14 25.91
C ASP A 681 -6.36 -21.45 24.77
N GLN A 682 -5.08 -21.19 25.03
CA GLN A 682 -3.99 -21.34 24.07
C GLN A 682 -3.85 -22.77 23.53
N LYS A 683 -4.04 -23.79 24.38
CA LYS A 683 -3.91 -25.20 23.96
C LYS A 683 -5.02 -25.58 22.99
N VAL A 684 -6.24 -25.17 23.31
CA VAL A 684 -7.40 -25.43 22.45
C VAL A 684 -7.26 -24.68 21.10
N VAL A 685 -6.75 -23.43 21.13
CA VAL A 685 -6.44 -22.68 19.90
C VAL A 685 -5.42 -23.42 19.03
N LYS A 686 -4.35 -23.95 19.63
CA LYS A 686 -3.36 -24.78 18.93
C LYS A 686 -3.96 -26.05 18.32
N ASP A 687 -4.82 -26.74 19.07
CA ASP A 687 -5.49 -27.95 18.59
C ASP A 687 -6.40 -27.66 17.40
N ILE A 688 -7.20 -26.57 17.46
CA ILE A 688 -8.03 -26.15 16.35
C ILE A 688 -7.16 -25.74 15.14
N ALA A 689 -6.12 -24.96 15.37
CA ALA A 689 -5.19 -24.55 14.31
C ALA A 689 -4.54 -25.75 13.60
N ASN A 690 -4.16 -26.80 14.36
CA ASN A 690 -3.64 -28.04 13.80
C ASN A 690 -4.67 -28.79 12.94
N GLN A 691 -5.94 -28.81 13.33
CA GLN A 691 -7.02 -29.39 12.51
C GLN A 691 -7.18 -28.61 11.20
N VAL A 692 -7.17 -27.26 11.27
CA VAL A 692 -7.21 -26.40 10.08
C VAL A 692 -6.01 -26.66 9.17
N LYS A 693 -4.78 -26.67 9.72
CA LYS A 693 -3.54 -26.95 8.98
C LYS A 693 -3.59 -28.31 8.28
N SER A 694 -4.05 -29.35 8.98
CA SER A 694 -4.17 -30.71 8.42
C SER A 694 -5.15 -30.75 7.24
N LYS A 695 -6.26 -30.01 7.34
CA LYS A 695 -7.23 -29.87 6.24
C LYS A 695 -6.63 -29.13 5.05
N MET A 696 -5.87 -28.05 5.30
CA MET A 696 -5.19 -27.27 4.27
C MET A 696 -4.09 -28.09 3.56
N GLN A 697 -3.38 -28.97 4.27
CA GLN A 697 -2.36 -29.86 3.69
C GLN A 697 -2.92 -30.83 2.66
N GLY A 698 -4.20 -31.15 2.73
CA GLY A 698 -4.91 -31.94 1.71
C GLY A 698 -5.17 -31.21 0.39
N ASP A 699 -4.96 -29.91 0.34
CA ASP A 699 -5.21 -29.05 -0.83
C ASP A 699 -3.94 -28.96 -1.70
N LYS A 700 -4.06 -29.39 -2.97
CA LYS A 700 -2.93 -29.49 -3.92
C LYS A 700 -2.40 -28.14 -4.42
N ASP A 701 -3.18 -27.08 -4.23
CA ASP A 701 -2.84 -25.73 -4.71
C ASP A 701 -2.09 -24.91 -3.66
N LEU A 702 -2.04 -25.41 -2.40
CA LEU A 702 -1.36 -24.75 -1.31
C LEU A 702 0.07 -25.28 -1.11
N GLN A 703 0.96 -24.38 -0.71
CA GLN A 703 2.37 -24.66 -0.41
C GLN A 703 2.77 -23.92 0.86
N ASN A 704 3.81 -24.39 1.55
CA ASN A 704 4.42 -23.75 2.73
C ASN A 704 3.39 -23.37 3.81
N ILE A 705 2.52 -24.33 4.16
CA ILE A 705 1.46 -24.11 5.16
C ILE A 705 2.10 -24.08 6.55
N ALA A 706 2.02 -22.93 7.21
CA ALA A 706 2.67 -22.71 8.50
C ALA A 706 1.82 -21.83 9.43
N PHE A 707 2.26 -21.73 10.66
CA PHE A 707 1.71 -20.84 11.66
C PHE A 707 2.59 -19.58 11.83
N ASP A 708 2.01 -18.46 12.21
CA ASP A 708 2.74 -17.31 12.73
C ASP A 708 3.26 -17.54 14.15
N TRP A 709 2.74 -18.53 14.83
CA TRP A 709 3.18 -19.03 16.11
C TRP A 709 4.02 -20.30 15.89
N PRO A 710 5.37 -20.18 15.83
CA PRO A 710 6.25 -21.31 15.52
C PRO A 710 6.29 -22.35 16.65
N ASP A 711 7.03 -23.42 16.39
CA ASP A 711 7.25 -24.48 17.36
C ASP A 711 7.94 -23.97 18.63
N THR A 712 7.92 -24.79 19.67
CA THR A 712 8.56 -24.51 20.93
C THR A 712 10.09 -24.38 20.81
N GLU A 713 10.68 -23.60 21.65
CA GLU A 713 12.15 -23.44 21.75
C GLU A 713 12.73 -24.12 23.01
N PRO A 714 13.98 -24.61 22.94
CA PRO A 714 14.63 -25.23 24.09
C PRO A 714 15.05 -24.17 25.12
N VAL A 715 14.73 -24.41 26.38
CA VAL A 715 15.10 -23.56 27.50
C VAL A 715 15.81 -24.36 28.59
N ALA A 716 16.93 -23.85 29.10
CA ALA A 716 17.64 -24.41 30.23
C ALA A 716 17.13 -23.75 31.52
N ASN A 717 16.25 -24.42 32.24
CA ASN A 717 15.72 -23.95 33.52
C ASN A 717 16.68 -24.24 34.64
N VAL A 718 17.18 -23.20 35.31
CA VAL A 718 18.08 -23.29 36.45
C VAL A 718 17.28 -23.22 37.75
N HIS A 719 16.97 -24.36 38.34
CA HIS A 719 16.24 -24.45 39.61
C HIS A 719 17.19 -24.32 40.78
N ILE A 720 17.22 -23.15 41.41
CA ILE A 720 18.05 -22.87 42.62
C ILE A 720 17.40 -23.52 43.82
N ASP A 721 18.19 -24.32 44.56
CA ASP A 721 17.79 -24.84 45.89
C ASP A 721 17.94 -23.70 46.91
N PRO A 722 16.85 -23.14 47.45
CA PRO A 722 16.92 -21.96 48.32
C PRO A 722 17.62 -22.27 49.65
N ASN A 723 17.59 -23.50 50.10
CA ASN A 723 18.25 -23.89 51.36
C ASN A 723 19.77 -23.96 51.19
N LYS A 724 20.23 -24.61 50.14
CA LYS A 724 21.66 -24.68 49.81
C LYS A 724 22.24 -23.30 49.50
N ALA A 725 21.52 -22.48 48.73
CA ALA A 725 21.98 -21.15 48.36
C ALA A 725 22.10 -20.24 49.62
N ARG A 726 21.09 -20.23 50.50
CA ARG A 726 21.11 -19.43 51.73
C ARG A 726 22.20 -19.84 52.71
N LEU A 727 22.47 -21.14 52.86
CA LEU A 727 23.57 -21.64 53.70
C LEU A 727 24.93 -21.13 53.20
N LEU A 728 25.08 -20.86 51.93
CA LEU A 728 26.28 -20.32 51.32
C LEU A 728 26.26 -18.79 51.19
N GLY A 729 25.20 -18.12 51.67
CA GLY A 729 25.03 -16.68 51.54
C GLY A 729 24.80 -16.19 50.11
N ILE A 730 24.14 -17.01 49.31
CA ILE A 730 23.83 -16.72 47.90
C ILE A 730 22.30 -16.50 47.76
N ASP A 731 21.89 -15.48 47.09
CA ASP A 731 20.50 -15.26 46.69
C ASP A 731 20.30 -15.45 45.17
N SER A 732 19.05 -15.59 44.74
CA SER A 732 18.72 -15.81 43.33
C SER A 732 19.12 -14.63 42.45
N TYR A 733 19.04 -13.39 42.96
CA TYR A 733 19.46 -12.20 42.23
C TYR A 733 20.97 -12.24 41.91
N ALA A 734 21.80 -12.59 42.91
CA ALA A 734 23.25 -12.70 42.73
C ALA A 734 23.61 -13.78 41.70
N VAL A 735 22.91 -14.94 41.73
CA VAL A 735 23.10 -15.99 40.72
C VAL A 735 22.73 -15.51 39.33
N SER A 736 21.54 -14.90 39.16
CA SER A 736 21.09 -14.39 37.87
C SER A 736 22.02 -13.33 37.30
N LEU A 737 22.41 -12.34 38.11
CA LEU A 737 23.34 -11.29 37.70
C LEU A 737 24.71 -11.85 37.32
N HIS A 738 25.19 -12.85 38.09
CA HIS A 738 26.46 -13.50 37.78
C HIS A 738 26.41 -14.30 36.50
N LEU A 739 25.37 -15.08 36.28
CA LEU A 739 25.16 -15.82 35.02
C LEU A 739 25.01 -14.87 33.83
N GLN A 740 24.21 -13.81 33.95
CA GLN A 740 24.07 -12.79 32.93
C GLN A 740 25.41 -12.15 32.58
N SER A 741 26.18 -11.76 33.57
CA SER A 741 27.47 -11.10 33.37
C SER A 741 28.48 -12.02 32.68
N LEU A 742 28.46 -13.30 32.99
CA LEU A 742 29.39 -14.28 32.45
C LEU A 742 29.00 -14.78 31.07
N LEU A 743 27.69 -15.00 30.82
CA LEU A 743 27.22 -15.62 29.59
C LEU A 743 26.85 -14.57 28.50
N SER A 744 25.96 -13.64 28.82
CA SER A 744 25.49 -12.64 27.88
C SER A 744 26.31 -11.34 27.88
N GLY A 745 27.11 -11.15 28.90
CA GLY A 745 27.80 -9.91 29.18
C GLY A 745 26.90 -8.86 29.84
N THR A 746 27.51 -8.00 30.63
CA THR A 746 26.81 -6.91 31.31
C THR A 746 27.52 -5.58 31.02
N LYS A 747 26.76 -4.56 30.62
CA LYS A 747 27.29 -3.20 30.49
C LYS A 747 27.74 -2.71 31.85
N SER A 748 29.04 -2.49 31.98
CA SER A 748 29.68 -2.08 33.21
C SER A 748 30.07 -0.61 33.24
N GLY A 749 30.15 0.06 32.09
CA GLY A 749 30.52 1.45 31.99
C GLY A 749 30.40 1.97 30.56
N GLU A 750 30.97 3.13 30.34
CA GLU A 750 30.99 3.78 29.01
C GLU A 750 32.36 4.37 28.72
N TYR A 751 32.77 4.26 27.49
CA TYR A 751 33.94 4.87 26.89
C TYR A 751 33.49 5.85 25.81
N TYR A 752 34.08 7.03 25.79
CA TYR A 752 33.68 8.09 24.89
C TYR A 752 34.77 8.34 23.83
N GLU A 753 34.43 8.16 22.54
CA GLU A 753 35.33 8.42 21.43
C GLU A 753 34.64 9.31 20.39
N GLY A 754 35.13 10.54 20.25
CA GLY A 754 34.54 11.53 19.37
C GLY A 754 33.06 11.80 19.71
N ASN A 755 32.16 11.39 18.82
CA ASN A 755 30.71 11.51 18.97
C ASN A 755 30.04 10.19 19.39
N GLN A 756 30.83 9.16 19.71
CA GLN A 756 30.32 7.84 20.10
C GLN A 756 30.38 7.61 21.57
N THR A 757 29.36 6.92 22.06
CA THR A 757 29.34 6.31 23.39
C THR A 757 29.48 4.80 23.23
N ILE A 758 30.64 4.27 23.56
CA ILE A 758 30.96 2.85 23.41
C ILE A 758 30.76 2.18 24.77
N PRO A 759 29.84 1.20 24.88
CA PRO A 759 29.65 0.48 26.12
C PRO A 759 30.90 -0.35 26.47
N VAL A 760 31.26 -0.35 27.77
CA VAL A 760 32.23 -1.29 28.32
C VAL A 760 31.46 -2.49 28.83
N THR A 761 31.65 -3.63 28.18
CA THR A 761 30.91 -4.87 28.45
C THR A 761 31.83 -5.89 29.14
N PHE A 762 31.41 -6.33 30.26
CA PHE A 762 32.08 -7.40 31.04
C PHE A 762 31.49 -8.76 30.70
N ARG A 763 32.33 -9.77 30.33
CA ARG A 763 31.88 -11.11 29.96
C ARG A 763 32.95 -12.20 30.17
N LEU A 764 32.57 -13.46 30.06
CA LEU A 764 33.51 -14.62 29.97
C LEU A 764 34.18 -14.69 28.58
N GLY A 765 35.30 -15.43 28.52
CA GLY A 765 35.95 -15.73 27.23
C GLY A 765 35.09 -16.59 26.30
N ASP A 766 35.27 -16.41 24.98
CA ASP A 766 34.39 -16.97 23.92
C ASP A 766 34.20 -18.50 23.99
N ASN A 767 35.23 -19.24 24.35
CA ASN A 767 35.12 -20.71 24.40
C ASN A 767 34.19 -21.24 25.54
N GLU A 768 33.90 -20.44 26.51
CA GLU A 768 33.10 -20.81 27.68
C GLU A 768 31.62 -20.41 27.46
N GLN A 769 31.37 -19.36 26.74
CA GLN A 769 30.00 -18.84 26.46
C GLN A 769 29.18 -19.79 25.56
N HIS A 770 29.80 -20.42 24.59
CA HIS A 770 29.14 -21.31 23.63
C HIS A 770 29.05 -22.77 24.05
N ASN A 771 29.45 -23.09 25.32
CA ASN A 771 29.45 -24.46 25.80
C ASN A 771 28.36 -24.70 26.87
N LEU A 772 27.20 -25.22 26.44
CA LEU A 772 26.09 -25.53 27.34
C LEU A 772 26.49 -26.52 28.44
N SER A 773 27.42 -27.45 28.17
CA SER A 773 27.89 -28.43 29.19
C SER A 773 28.72 -27.78 30.29
N ALA A 774 29.33 -26.62 30.04
CA ALA A 774 30.06 -25.87 31.02
C ALA A 774 29.18 -25.16 32.06
N LEU A 775 27.88 -24.99 31.79
CA LEU A 775 26.93 -24.26 32.62
C LEU A 775 26.90 -24.80 34.08
N SER A 776 26.90 -26.13 34.26
CA SER A 776 26.87 -26.77 35.58
C SER A 776 28.12 -26.52 36.40
N SER A 777 29.26 -26.26 35.76
CA SER A 777 30.55 -26.02 36.38
C SER A 777 30.89 -24.54 36.61
N LEU A 778 30.01 -23.62 36.20
CA LEU A 778 30.26 -22.17 36.37
C LEU A 778 30.48 -21.80 37.85
N PRO A 779 31.54 -21.07 38.15
CA PRO A 779 31.86 -20.71 39.54
C PRO A 779 30.93 -19.62 40.05
N ILE A 780 30.13 -19.89 41.07
CA ILE A 780 29.28 -18.93 41.75
C ILE A 780 29.92 -18.50 43.06
N GLN A 781 30.03 -17.20 43.27
CA GLN A 781 30.63 -16.68 44.50
C GLN A 781 29.69 -16.79 45.70
N THR A 782 30.21 -17.32 46.81
CA THR A 782 29.52 -17.44 48.10
C THR A 782 29.64 -16.14 48.91
N GLY A 783 28.79 -15.96 49.90
CA GLY A 783 28.81 -14.78 50.77
C GLY A 783 30.15 -14.59 51.57
N ASN A 784 30.96 -15.63 51.70
CA ASN A 784 32.30 -15.55 52.34
C ASN A 784 33.45 -15.35 51.31
N GLY A 785 33.13 -15.11 50.04
CA GLY A 785 34.10 -14.88 48.97
C GLY A 785 34.74 -16.12 48.34
N SER A 786 34.34 -17.32 48.73
CA SER A 786 34.74 -18.56 48.07
C SER A 786 33.89 -18.82 46.84
N TYR A 787 34.28 -19.70 45.93
CA TYR A 787 33.53 -20.10 44.73
C TYR A 787 33.07 -21.55 44.82
N VAL A 788 31.85 -21.79 44.42
CA VAL A 788 31.26 -23.13 44.30
C VAL A 788 30.68 -23.30 42.88
N PRO A 789 30.70 -24.50 42.29
CA PRO A 789 30.05 -24.70 40.99
C PRO A 789 28.53 -24.55 41.10
N LEU A 790 27.90 -24.05 40.06
CA LEU A 790 26.45 -23.85 40.00
C LEU A 790 25.67 -25.14 40.35
N SER A 791 26.15 -26.30 39.90
CA SER A 791 25.57 -27.61 40.22
C SER A 791 25.46 -27.93 41.70
N GLN A 792 26.21 -27.25 42.62
CA GLN A 792 26.10 -27.45 44.03
C GLN A 792 24.85 -26.79 44.63
N ILE A 793 24.37 -25.72 44.03
CA ILE A 793 23.24 -24.92 44.50
C ILE A 793 22.00 -24.97 43.61
N ALA A 794 22.12 -25.46 42.39
CA ALA A 794 21.03 -25.51 41.41
C ALA A 794 21.00 -26.81 40.61
N THR A 795 19.82 -27.15 40.12
CA THR A 795 19.61 -28.23 39.18
C THR A 795 19.20 -27.62 37.84
N ILE A 796 19.84 -28.03 36.76
CA ILE A 796 19.57 -27.56 35.41
C ILE A 796 18.71 -28.60 34.70
N THR A 797 17.56 -28.20 34.20
CA THR A 797 16.65 -29.06 33.41
C THR A 797 16.37 -28.42 32.07
N MET A 798 16.47 -29.20 30.99
CA MET A 798 16.10 -28.77 29.68
C MET A 798 14.59 -28.95 29.50
N THR A 799 13.91 -27.90 29.12
CA THR A 799 12.46 -27.86 28.84
C THR A 799 12.19 -27.26 27.48
N GLN A 800 10.93 -27.30 27.05
CA GLN A 800 10.46 -26.66 25.84
C GLN A 800 9.42 -25.61 26.23
N GLU A 801 9.55 -24.40 25.70
CA GLU A 801 8.60 -23.31 25.92
C GLU A 801 8.16 -22.74 24.58
N ASP A 802 7.03 -22.03 24.55
CA ASP A 802 6.60 -21.33 23.33
C ASP A 802 7.54 -20.15 23.08
N GLY A 803 8.19 -20.11 21.92
CA GLY A 803 9.13 -19.03 21.58
C GLY A 803 8.42 -17.71 21.31
N ILE A 804 7.25 -17.77 20.66
CA ILE A 804 6.40 -16.61 20.35
C ILE A 804 4.97 -16.90 20.79
N ILE A 805 4.32 -15.91 21.41
CA ILE A 805 2.90 -15.93 21.77
C ILE A 805 2.21 -14.76 21.07
N TRP A 806 1.20 -15.05 20.24
CA TRP A 806 0.40 -14.03 19.58
C TRP A 806 -0.94 -13.81 20.28
N HIS A 807 -1.32 -12.55 20.44
CA HIS A 807 -2.65 -12.15 20.88
C HIS A 807 -3.31 -11.22 19.87
N ARG A 808 -4.63 -11.26 19.81
CA ARG A 808 -5.46 -10.24 19.19
C ARG A 808 -6.61 -9.91 20.15
N ASN A 809 -6.73 -8.64 20.51
CA ASN A 809 -7.67 -8.19 21.52
C ASN A 809 -7.55 -8.98 22.84
N MET A 810 -6.32 -9.20 23.30
CA MET A 810 -5.97 -9.97 24.51
C MET A 810 -6.32 -11.47 24.44
N MET A 811 -6.74 -11.99 23.29
CA MET A 811 -7.00 -13.42 23.14
C MET A 811 -5.86 -14.11 22.39
N PRO A 812 -5.39 -15.26 22.87
CA PRO A 812 -4.48 -16.12 22.13
C PRO A 812 -5.00 -16.35 20.71
N THR A 813 -4.16 -16.07 19.74
CA THR A 813 -4.55 -16.10 18.33
C THR A 813 -3.44 -16.70 17.49
N ILE A 814 -3.77 -17.65 16.62
CA ILE A 814 -2.84 -18.25 15.67
C ILE A 814 -3.33 -17.95 14.25
N SER A 815 -2.48 -17.35 13.44
CA SER A 815 -2.73 -17.23 12.00
C SER A 815 -2.10 -18.41 11.28
N ILE A 816 -2.89 -19.10 10.47
CA ILE A 816 -2.44 -20.15 9.55
C ILE A 816 -2.28 -19.49 8.20
N HIS A 817 -1.11 -19.58 7.63
CA HIS A 817 -0.83 -18.98 6.33
C HIS A 817 -0.26 -20.01 5.35
N ALA A 818 -0.45 -19.74 4.07
CA ALA A 818 0.07 -20.58 3.00
C ALA A 818 0.38 -19.74 1.75
N ASN A 819 1.33 -20.21 0.97
CA ASN A 819 1.55 -19.77 -0.39
C ASN A 819 0.66 -20.56 -1.36
N VAL A 820 0.46 -20.03 -2.57
CA VAL A 820 -0.31 -20.68 -3.62
C VAL A 820 0.60 -21.02 -4.80
N LYS A 821 0.27 -22.08 -5.54
CA LYS A 821 0.96 -22.41 -6.79
C LYS A 821 0.77 -21.32 -7.83
N ALA A 822 1.69 -21.24 -8.79
CA ALA A 822 1.61 -20.32 -9.91
C ALA A 822 0.24 -20.38 -10.62
N GLY A 823 -0.34 -19.21 -10.90
CA GLY A 823 -1.65 -19.08 -11.56
C GLY A 823 -2.88 -19.28 -10.65
N VAL A 824 -2.69 -19.57 -9.35
CA VAL A 824 -3.78 -19.63 -8.35
C VAL A 824 -3.89 -18.27 -7.66
N LEU A 825 -5.11 -17.71 -7.59
CA LEU A 825 -5.36 -16.44 -6.92
C LEU A 825 -5.63 -16.63 -5.43
N GLY A 826 -4.78 -16.04 -4.59
CA GLY A 826 -4.80 -16.22 -3.13
C GLY A 826 -6.13 -15.88 -2.47
N ASN A 827 -6.76 -14.75 -2.84
CA ASN A 827 -8.03 -14.32 -2.25
C ASN A 827 -9.19 -15.30 -2.55
N ALA A 828 -9.24 -15.81 -3.78
CA ALA A 828 -10.24 -16.82 -4.16
C ALA A 828 -10.00 -18.13 -3.40
N LYS A 829 -8.74 -18.55 -3.30
CA LYS A 829 -8.32 -19.76 -2.60
C LYS A 829 -8.60 -19.69 -1.10
N THR A 830 -8.33 -18.54 -0.47
CA THR A 830 -8.66 -18.32 0.94
C THR A 830 -10.15 -18.54 1.22
N LYS A 831 -11.04 -18.01 0.38
CA LYS A 831 -12.48 -18.20 0.51
C LYS A 831 -12.91 -19.64 0.27
N GLU A 832 -12.26 -20.35 -0.65
CA GLU A 832 -12.49 -21.77 -0.93
C GLU A 832 -12.10 -22.62 0.28
N VAL A 833 -10.88 -22.43 0.80
CA VAL A 833 -10.39 -23.09 2.01
C VAL A 833 -11.31 -22.80 3.19
N TYR A 834 -11.71 -21.55 3.42
CA TYR A 834 -12.62 -21.17 4.49
C TYR A 834 -13.97 -21.89 4.42
N LYS A 835 -14.51 -22.10 3.21
CA LYS A 835 -15.72 -22.89 3.00
C LYS A 835 -15.52 -24.37 3.31
N SER A 836 -14.37 -24.92 2.96
CA SER A 836 -14.05 -26.35 3.23
C SER A 836 -13.89 -26.65 4.71
N LEU A 837 -13.73 -25.63 5.56
CA LEU A 837 -13.61 -25.74 7.02
C LEU A 837 -14.97 -25.67 7.73
N GLN A 838 -16.09 -25.75 7.02
CA GLN A 838 -17.42 -25.59 7.62
C GLN A 838 -17.70 -26.61 8.73
N ASP A 839 -17.29 -27.85 8.54
CA ASP A 839 -17.41 -28.95 9.51
C ASP A 839 -16.65 -28.64 10.83
N ILE A 840 -15.42 -28.11 10.72
CA ILE A 840 -14.64 -27.71 11.89
C ILE A 840 -15.30 -26.50 12.56
N ARG A 841 -15.75 -25.52 11.80
CA ARG A 841 -16.39 -24.30 12.33
C ARG A 841 -17.67 -24.58 13.08
N ASP A 842 -18.48 -25.54 12.59
CA ASP A 842 -19.73 -25.95 13.23
C ASP A 842 -19.49 -26.73 14.53
N SER A 843 -18.31 -27.31 14.72
CA SER A 843 -17.91 -28.05 15.92
C SER A 843 -17.13 -27.25 16.94
N LEU A 844 -16.88 -25.95 16.69
CA LEU A 844 -16.10 -25.13 17.60
C LEU A 844 -16.75 -24.97 18.99
N PRO A 845 -15.97 -25.06 20.06
CA PRO A 845 -16.44 -24.70 21.40
C PRO A 845 -16.86 -23.23 21.48
N THR A 846 -17.72 -22.89 22.43
CA THR A 846 -18.14 -21.49 22.64
C THR A 846 -16.94 -20.60 22.97
N GLY A 847 -16.82 -19.46 22.29
CA GLY A 847 -15.73 -18.49 22.47
C GLY A 847 -14.53 -18.71 21.54
N TYR A 848 -14.54 -19.73 20.68
CA TYR A 848 -13.51 -19.95 19.68
C TYR A 848 -14.02 -19.59 18.29
N THR A 849 -13.14 -19.01 17.47
CA THR A 849 -13.47 -18.56 16.12
C THR A 849 -12.42 -18.98 15.11
N ILE A 850 -12.87 -19.24 13.86
CA ILE A 850 -12.02 -19.32 12.68
C ILE A 850 -12.50 -18.22 11.75
N GLU A 851 -11.61 -17.29 11.40
CA GLU A 851 -11.92 -16.13 10.59
C GLU A 851 -10.98 -16.01 9.39
N LEU A 852 -11.44 -15.27 8.38
CA LEU A 852 -10.56 -14.84 7.28
C LEU A 852 -9.56 -13.81 7.79
N ASP A 853 -8.34 -13.83 7.24
CA ASP A 853 -7.27 -12.89 7.58
C ASP A 853 -6.58 -12.38 6.30
N GLY A 854 -5.69 -11.40 6.43
CA GLY A 854 -4.87 -10.88 5.34
C GLY A 854 -5.66 -10.22 4.22
N ALA A 855 -5.32 -10.52 2.96
CA ALA A 855 -5.94 -9.93 1.78
C ALA A 855 -7.45 -10.20 1.68
N ALA A 856 -7.93 -11.34 2.16
CA ALA A 856 -9.34 -11.70 2.11
C ALA A 856 -10.18 -10.85 3.07
N GLU A 857 -9.71 -10.64 4.31
CA GLU A 857 -10.34 -9.74 5.29
C GLU A 857 -10.38 -8.29 4.77
N LYS A 858 -9.24 -7.79 4.30
CA LYS A 858 -9.10 -6.42 3.74
C LYS A 858 -10.00 -6.21 2.52
N SER A 859 -10.11 -7.22 1.64
CA SER A 859 -10.98 -7.16 0.46
C SER A 859 -12.46 -7.04 0.85
N ILE A 860 -12.92 -7.81 1.84
CA ILE A 860 -14.31 -7.74 2.33
C ILE A 860 -14.58 -6.37 2.94
N THR A 861 -13.69 -5.89 3.81
CA THR A 861 -13.81 -4.58 4.45
C THR A 861 -13.85 -3.45 3.41
N ALA A 862 -12.99 -3.49 2.39
CA ALA A 862 -12.98 -2.50 1.32
C ALA A 862 -14.30 -2.48 0.53
N VAL A 863 -14.84 -3.66 0.19
CA VAL A 863 -16.14 -3.77 -0.51
C VAL A 863 -17.28 -3.26 0.38
N GLN A 864 -17.28 -3.57 1.67
CA GLN A 864 -18.28 -3.06 2.62
C GLN A 864 -18.21 -1.54 2.75
N ASN A 865 -17.01 -0.98 2.87
CA ASN A 865 -16.80 0.47 2.94
C ASN A 865 -17.27 1.18 1.66
N LEU A 866 -17.10 0.55 0.50
CA LEU A 866 -17.60 1.06 -0.77
C LEU A 866 -19.14 0.91 -0.90
N ALA A 867 -19.71 -0.15 -0.35
CA ALA A 867 -21.15 -0.40 -0.40
C ALA A 867 -21.95 0.55 0.53
N THR A 868 -21.36 0.98 1.64
CA THR A 868 -22.02 1.85 2.65
C THR A 868 -22.57 3.16 2.04
N PRO A 869 -21.89 3.92 1.18
CA PRO A 869 -22.44 5.12 0.56
C PRO A 869 -23.31 4.84 -0.69
N MET A 870 -23.48 3.60 -1.16
CA MET A 870 -24.33 3.29 -2.32
C MET A 870 -25.79 3.74 -2.20
N PRO A 871 -26.47 3.62 -1.04
CA PRO A 871 -27.82 4.17 -0.86
C PRO A 871 -27.88 5.68 -1.10
N ILE A 872 -26.85 6.42 -0.69
CA ILE A 872 -26.76 7.88 -0.92
C ILE A 872 -26.62 8.16 -2.43
N MET A 873 -25.75 7.40 -3.11
CA MET A 873 -25.62 7.47 -4.57
C MET A 873 -26.96 7.25 -5.27
N LEU A 874 -27.66 6.16 -4.91
CA LEU A 874 -28.96 5.83 -5.50
C LEU A 874 -29.99 6.93 -5.25
N PHE A 875 -30.04 7.48 -4.03
CA PHE A 875 -30.91 8.59 -3.69
C PHE A 875 -30.63 9.85 -4.53
N VAL A 876 -29.36 10.21 -4.71
CA VAL A 876 -28.94 11.35 -5.54
C VAL A 876 -29.34 11.12 -6.99
N ILE A 877 -29.04 9.92 -7.53
CA ILE A 877 -29.43 9.56 -8.92
C ILE A 877 -30.94 9.64 -9.08
N MET A 878 -31.74 9.04 -8.19
CA MET A 878 -33.21 9.10 -8.25
C MET A 878 -33.72 10.53 -8.19
N THR A 879 -33.10 11.38 -7.36
CA THR A 879 -33.48 12.79 -7.25
C THR A 879 -33.24 13.53 -8.55
N ILE A 880 -32.06 13.40 -9.16
CA ILE A 880 -31.74 14.03 -10.44
C ILE A 880 -32.67 13.53 -11.54
N LEU A 881 -32.90 12.20 -11.60
CA LEU A 881 -33.85 11.57 -12.54
C LEU A 881 -35.24 12.12 -12.38
N MET A 882 -35.71 12.29 -11.15
CA MET A 882 -37.07 12.81 -10.91
C MET A 882 -37.23 14.26 -11.32
N PHE A 883 -36.20 15.10 -11.14
CA PHE A 883 -36.20 16.48 -11.63
C PHE A 883 -36.23 16.56 -13.15
N GLN A 884 -35.48 15.66 -13.83
CA GLN A 884 -35.42 15.62 -15.29
C GLN A 884 -36.70 15.03 -15.92
N LEU A 885 -37.08 13.83 -15.51
CA LEU A 885 -38.13 13.03 -16.15
C LEU A 885 -39.54 13.34 -15.61
N LYS A 886 -39.68 13.93 -14.43
CA LYS A 886 -40.92 14.34 -13.78
C LYS A 886 -41.97 13.23 -13.62
N ARG A 887 -41.59 11.96 -13.84
CA ARG A 887 -42.49 10.79 -13.78
C ARG A 887 -41.77 9.60 -13.16
N ILE A 888 -42.32 9.02 -12.11
CA ILE A 888 -41.74 7.85 -11.38
C ILE A 888 -41.54 6.65 -12.34
N ALA A 889 -42.50 6.40 -13.25
CA ALA A 889 -42.37 5.28 -14.19
C ALA A 889 -41.12 5.40 -15.08
N LEU A 890 -40.84 6.60 -15.61
CA LEU A 890 -39.65 6.84 -16.44
C LEU A 890 -38.35 6.75 -15.63
N MET A 891 -38.37 7.25 -14.40
CA MET A 891 -37.25 7.13 -13.46
C MET A 891 -36.91 5.64 -13.20
N ILE A 892 -37.90 4.81 -12.90
CA ILE A 892 -37.70 3.38 -12.69
C ILE A 892 -37.17 2.69 -13.95
N MET A 893 -37.70 3.02 -15.14
CA MET A 893 -37.21 2.48 -16.41
C MET A 893 -35.73 2.83 -16.65
N ALA A 894 -35.33 4.07 -16.40
CA ALA A 894 -33.94 4.48 -16.53
C ALA A 894 -33.03 3.72 -15.55
N LEU A 895 -33.44 3.56 -14.30
CA LEU A 895 -32.69 2.79 -13.29
C LEU A 895 -32.55 1.31 -13.65
N LEU A 896 -33.58 0.69 -14.22
CA LEU A 896 -33.55 -0.72 -14.61
C LEU A 896 -32.62 -1.02 -15.78
N THR A 897 -32.13 0.00 -16.51
CA THR A 897 -31.14 -0.21 -17.57
C THR A 897 -29.72 -0.40 -17.01
N ALA A 898 -29.39 0.17 -15.85
CA ALA A 898 -28.05 0.08 -15.28
C ALA A 898 -27.57 -1.37 -15.05
N PRO A 899 -28.35 -2.28 -14.46
CA PRO A 899 -27.97 -3.68 -14.30
C PRO A 899 -27.69 -4.42 -15.62
N LEU A 900 -28.26 -3.98 -16.74
CA LEU A 900 -28.02 -4.63 -18.04
C LEU A 900 -26.56 -4.56 -18.49
N GLY A 901 -25.80 -3.56 -18.00
CA GLY A 901 -24.37 -3.47 -18.23
C GLY A 901 -23.57 -4.66 -17.70
N LEU A 902 -24.08 -5.30 -16.63
CA LEU A 902 -23.43 -6.46 -16.03
C LEU A 902 -23.31 -7.63 -17.03
N ILE A 903 -24.25 -7.78 -17.96
CA ILE A 903 -24.18 -8.80 -19.03
C ILE A 903 -22.88 -8.64 -19.82
N GLY A 904 -22.56 -7.41 -20.24
CA GLY A 904 -21.38 -7.10 -21.01
C GLY A 904 -20.10 -7.20 -20.20
N VAL A 905 -20.14 -6.78 -18.92
CA VAL A 905 -19.00 -6.90 -17.99
C VAL A 905 -18.61 -8.36 -17.82
N VAL A 906 -19.56 -9.22 -17.45
CA VAL A 906 -19.32 -10.64 -17.22
C VAL A 906 -18.80 -11.33 -18.48
N LEU A 907 -19.39 -11.00 -19.62
CA LEU A 907 -18.94 -11.54 -20.91
C LEU A 907 -17.49 -11.12 -21.22
N ALA A 908 -17.17 -9.83 -21.07
CA ALA A 908 -15.83 -9.32 -21.37
C ALA A 908 -14.77 -9.90 -20.44
N LEU A 909 -15.02 -9.94 -19.12
CA LEU A 909 -14.09 -10.52 -18.14
C LEU A 909 -13.83 -12.01 -18.38
N ASN A 910 -14.88 -12.79 -18.76
CA ASN A 910 -14.72 -14.20 -19.09
C ASN A 910 -13.91 -14.42 -20.38
N ILE A 911 -14.17 -13.64 -21.43
CA ILE A 911 -13.47 -13.75 -22.73
C ILE A 911 -11.98 -13.42 -22.55
N THR A 912 -11.68 -12.34 -21.84
CA THR A 912 -10.30 -11.89 -21.62
C THR A 912 -9.61 -12.63 -20.48
N ARG A 913 -10.33 -13.45 -19.73
CA ARG A 913 -9.85 -14.13 -18.50
C ARG A 913 -9.34 -13.17 -17.44
N THR A 914 -9.84 -11.94 -17.45
CA THR A 914 -9.48 -10.91 -16.48
C THR A 914 -10.20 -11.16 -15.15
N PRO A 915 -9.52 -11.14 -14.01
CA PRO A 915 -10.16 -11.39 -12.72
C PRO A 915 -11.10 -10.24 -12.32
N LEU A 916 -12.15 -10.59 -11.58
CA LEU A 916 -13.03 -9.62 -10.94
C LEU A 916 -12.36 -9.11 -9.66
N GLY A 917 -11.67 -7.99 -9.75
CA GLY A 917 -10.99 -7.32 -8.66
C GLY A 917 -11.67 -6.02 -8.27
N PHE A 918 -11.03 -5.32 -7.32
CA PHE A 918 -11.52 -4.00 -6.87
C PHE A 918 -11.64 -3.01 -8.04
N MET A 919 -10.65 -2.98 -8.94
CA MET A 919 -10.66 -2.11 -10.11
C MET A 919 -11.81 -2.41 -11.10
N ALA A 920 -12.14 -3.70 -11.30
CA ALA A 920 -13.29 -4.08 -12.13
C ALA A 920 -14.62 -3.61 -11.51
N ILE A 921 -14.77 -3.68 -10.17
CA ILE A 921 -15.93 -3.17 -9.45
C ILE A 921 -16.07 -1.65 -9.66
N LEU A 922 -14.97 -0.90 -9.63
CA LEU A 922 -14.99 0.53 -9.94
C LEU A 922 -15.46 0.80 -11.38
N GLY A 923 -15.03 -0.03 -12.33
CA GLY A 923 -15.50 0.03 -13.72
C GLY A 923 -17.01 -0.19 -13.84
N ILE A 924 -17.57 -1.14 -13.10
CA ILE A 924 -19.03 -1.43 -13.06
C ILE A 924 -19.80 -0.21 -12.50
N ILE A 925 -19.29 0.38 -11.43
CA ILE A 925 -19.92 1.56 -10.80
C ILE A 925 -19.93 2.76 -11.77
N ALA A 926 -18.79 3.04 -12.40
CA ALA A 926 -18.65 4.10 -13.40
C ALA A 926 -19.58 3.88 -14.59
N LEU A 927 -19.66 2.64 -15.08
CA LEU A 927 -20.53 2.23 -16.19
C LEU A 927 -22.01 2.48 -15.89
N SER A 928 -22.45 2.23 -14.66
CA SER A 928 -23.87 2.39 -14.28
C SER A 928 -24.37 3.82 -14.50
N GLY A 929 -23.56 4.82 -14.14
CA GLY A 929 -23.88 6.23 -14.35
C GLY A 929 -24.04 6.58 -15.83
N MET A 930 -23.16 6.03 -16.69
CA MET A 930 -23.19 6.30 -18.13
C MET A 930 -24.38 5.64 -18.81
N ILE A 931 -24.75 4.43 -18.43
CA ILE A 931 -25.95 3.74 -18.97
C ILE A 931 -27.21 4.52 -18.62
N ILE A 932 -27.35 4.96 -17.38
CA ILE A 932 -28.50 5.75 -16.92
C ILE A 932 -28.58 7.07 -17.71
N ARG A 933 -27.45 7.74 -17.95
CA ARG A 933 -27.36 8.96 -18.79
C ARG A 933 -27.92 8.71 -20.19
N ASN A 934 -27.48 7.66 -20.89
CA ASN A 934 -27.96 7.31 -22.22
C ASN A 934 -29.47 7.03 -22.23
N SER A 935 -29.95 6.38 -21.17
CA SER A 935 -31.38 6.07 -21.00
C SER A 935 -32.25 7.32 -20.82
N ILE A 936 -31.76 8.31 -20.07
CA ILE A 936 -32.47 9.58 -19.88
C ILE A 936 -32.60 10.32 -21.22
N ILE A 937 -31.52 10.42 -21.97
CA ILE A 937 -31.50 11.13 -23.23
C ILE A 937 -32.52 10.52 -24.21
N LEU A 938 -32.64 9.20 -24.22
CA LEU A 938 -33.62 8.51 -25.09
C LEU A 938 -35.04 8.70 -24.56
N LEU A 939 -35.29 8.57 -23.26
CA LEU A 939 -36.66 8.75 -22.69
C LEU A 939 -37.16 10.20 -22.85
N ASP A 940 -36.28 11.17 -22.64
CA ASP A 940 -36.58 12.60 -22.81
C ASP A 940 -36.96 12.90 -24.26
N GLN A 941 -36.24 12.32 -25.25
CA GLN A 941 -36.54 12.45 -26.67
C GLN A 941 -37.92 11.84 -27.03
N ILE A 942 -38.28 10.69 -26.45
CA ILE A 942 -39.60 10.08 -26.66
C ILE A 942 -40.71 11.01 -26.17
N GLU A 943 -40.54 11.59 -24.96
CA GLU A 943 -41.55 12.54 -24.44
C GLU A 943 -41.64 13.84 -25.22
N ILE A 944 -40.52 14.33 -25.82
CA ILE A 944 -40.51 15.49 -26.70
C ILE A 944 -41.32 15.19 -27.98
N HIS A 945 -41.06 14.09 -28.68
CA HIS A 945 -41.80 13.72 -29.92
C HIS A 945 -43.29 13.51 -29.64
N LYS A 946 -43.64 12.94 -28.47
CA LYS A 946 -45.05 12.84 -28.05
C LYS A 946 -45.67 14.20 -27.78
N ALA A 947 -44.95 15.14 -27.19
CA ALA A 947 -45.43 16.51 -26.97
C ALA A 947 -45.60 17.29 -28.29
N GLU A 948 -44.82 16.96 -29.33
CA GLU A 948 -44.97 17.47 -30.69
C GLU A 948 -46.16 16.87 -31.48
N GLY A 949 -46.89 15.89 -30.87
CA GLY A 949 -48.10 15.33 -31.46
C GLY A 949 -47.88 14.06 -32.32
N GLN A 950 -46.70 13.46 -32.30
CA GLN A 950 -46.46 12.21 -33.00
C GLN A 950 -47.21 11.05 -32.36
N LYS A 951 -47.62 10.06 -33.17
CA LYS A 951 -48.23 8.83 -32.61
C LYS A 951 -47.24 8.12 -31.67
N PRO A 952 -47.71 7.52 -30.56
CA PRO A 952 -46.81 6.95 -29.56
C PRO A 952 -45.78 5.95 -30.09
N LEU A 953 -46.17 5.07 -31.06
CA LEU A 953 -45.25 4.10 -31.66
C LEU A 953 -44.22 4.79 -32.56
N GLU A 954 -44.66 5.74 -33.39
CA GLU A 954 -43.77 6.52 -34.24
C GLU A 954 -42.81 7.38 -33.41
N ALA A 955 -43.28 7.98 -32.30
CA ALA A 955 -42.47 8.76 -31.42
C ALA A 955 -41.32 7.92 -30.80
N ILE A 956 -41.59 6.65 -30.43
CA ILE A 956 -40.57 5.73 -29.91
C ILE A 956 -39.55 5.40 -30.99
N ILE A 957 -40.00 5.01 -32.20
CA ILE A 957 -39.10 4.61 -33.27
C ILE A 957 -38.24 5.78 -33.72
N ASN A 958 -38.86 6.92 -33.98
CA ASN A 958 -38.18 8.13 -34.43
C ASN A 958 -37.15 8.62 -33.39
N SER A 959 -37.50 8.54 -32.11
CA SER A 959 -36.56 8.91 -31.01
C SER A 959 -35.37 7.96 -30.94
N ALA A 960 -35.59 6.65 -31.02
CA ALA A 960 -34.52 5.66 -31.00
C ALA A 960 -33.62 5.81 -32.25
N THR A 961 -34.18 6.03 -33.43
CA THR A 961 -33.43 6.22 -34.67
C THR A 961 -32.62 7.53 -34.64
N LEU A 962 -33.21 8.63 -34.15
CA LEU A 962 -32.53 9.92 -34.04
C LEU A 962 -31.36 9.84 -33.06
N ARG A 963 -31.55 9.16 -31.94
CA ARG A 963 -30.53 9.04 -30.87
C ARG A 963 -29.53 7.90 -31.10
N PHE A 964 -29.75 7.06 -32.10
CA PHE A 964 -28.87 5.92 -32.39
C PHE A 964 -27.42 6.36 -32.62
N ARG A 965 -27.22 7.31 -33.56
CA ARG A 965 -25.88 7.77 -33.95
C ARG A 965 -25.14 8.45 -32.78
N PRO A 966 -25.71 9.45 -32.07
CA PRO A 966 -25.04 10.05 -30.94
C PRO A 966 -24.64 9.02 -29.86
N ILE A 967 -25.58 8.17 -29.42
CA ILE A 967 -25.34 7.18 -28.36
C ILE A 967 -24.26 6.16 -28.75
N MET A 968 -24.28 5.69 -30.01
CA MET A 968 -23.24 4.76 -30.48
C MET A 968 -21.88 5.43 -30.61
N LEU A 969 -21.82 6.67 -31.08
CA LEU A 969 -20.57 7.40 -31.23
C LEU A 969 -19.90 7.68 -29.87
N THR A 970 -20.69 8.11 -28.89
CA THR A 970 -20.17 8.36 -27.54
C THR A 970 -19.68 7.07 -26.88
N ALA A 971 -20.41 5.95 -27.05
CA ALA A 971 -19.96 4.66 -26.55
C ALA A 971 -18.66 4.19 -27.24
N ILE A 972 -18.56 4.30 -28.53
CA ILE A 972 -17.35 3.95 -29.29
C ILE A 972 -16.17 4.83 -28.88
N ALA A 973 -16.38 6.15 -28.76
CA ALA A 973 -15.34 7.07 -28.34
C ALA A 973 -14.83 6.73 -26.94
N ALA A 974 -15.74 6.43 -26.00
CA ALA A 974 -15.38 6.04 -24.64
C ALA A 974 -14.62 4.70 -24.61
N ILE A 975 -15.07 3.69 -25.37
CA ILE A 975 -14.42 2.38 -25.44
C ILE A 975 -13.01 2.50 -26.04
N LEU A 976 -12.88 3.21 -27.17
CA LEU A 976 -11.59 3.39 -27.82
C LEU A 976 -10.63 4.26 -27.01
N GLY A 977 -11.15 5.25 -26.26
CA GLY A 977 -10.39 6.05 -25.33
C GLY A 977 -9.81 5.24 -24.14
N MET A 978 -10.40 4.07 -23.83
CA MET A 978 -9.91 3.15 -22.81
C MET A 978 -8.79 2.22 -23.29
N ILE A 979 -8.53 2.11 -24.59
CA ILE A 979 -7.53 1.17 -25.14
C ILE A 979 -6.15 1.35 -24.49
N PRO A 980 -5.60 2.56 -24.31
CA PRO A 980 -4.30 2.72 -23.66
C PRO A 980 -4.28 2.16 -22.24
N LEU A 981 -5.38 2.25 -21.49
CA LEU A 981 -5.49 1.70 -20.13
C LEU A 981 -5.58 0.17 -20.10
N MET A 982 -6.04 -0.47 -21.18
CA MET A 982 -6.10 -1.94 -21.26
C MET A 982 -4.71 -2.58 -21.23
N GLY A 983 -3.66 -1.86 -21.64
CA GLY A 983 -2.26 -2.30 -21.54
C GLY A 983 -1.67 -2.22 -20.13
N SER A 984 -2.26 -1.48 -19.21
CA SER A 984 -1.79 -1.33 -17.84
C SER A 984 -2.33 -2.44 -16.94
N VAL A 985 -1.47 -3.17 -16.28
CA VAL A 985 -1.87 -4.25 -15.33
C VAL A 985 -2.87 -3.75 -14.28
N PHE A 986 -2.66 -2.55 -13.75
CA PHE A 986 -3.52 -1.95 -12.74
C PHE A 986 -4.90 -1.54 -13.29
N TRP A 987 -4.94 -0.90 -14.47
CA TRP A 987 -6.17 -0.32 -15.04
C TRP A 987 -6.94 -1.27 -15.93
N SER A 988 -6.31 -2.32 -16.46
CA SER A 988 -6.91 -3.26 -17.42
C SER A 988 -8.24 -3.85 -16.92
N PRO A 989 -8.40 -4.31 -15.66
CA PRO A 989 -9.67 -4.86 -15.20
C PRO A 989 -10.82 -3.83 -15.23
N LEU A 990 -10.54 -2.57 -14.89
CA LEU A 990 -11.51 -1.47 -14.99
C LEU A 990 -11.87 -1.18 -16.45
N ALA A 991 -10.86 -1.02 -17.30
CA ALA A 991 -11.03 -0.67 -18.70
C ALA A 991 -11.81 -1.75 -19.48
N ILE A 992 -11.53 -3.02 -19.24
CA ILE A 992 -12.23 -4.17 -19.86
C ILE A 992 -13.67 -4.26 -19.34
N ALA A 993 -13.89 -4.16 -18.03
CA ALA A 993 -15.23 -4.20 -17.45
C ALA A 993 -16.09 -3.05 -17.96
N PHE A 994 -15.55 -1.83 -17.97
CA PHE A 994 -16.23 -0.63 -18.46
C PHE A 994 -16.54 -0.74 -19.95
N SER A 995 -15.57 -1.09 -20.79
CA SER A 995 -15.72 -1.15 -22.24
C SER A 995 -16.67 -2.26 -22.68
N GLY A 996 -16.52 -3.47 -22.14
CA GLY A 996 -17.40 -4.59 -22.43
C GLY A 996 -18.83 -4.36 -21.94
N GLY A 997 -18.96 -3.81 -20.75
CA GLY A 997 -20.25 -3.43 -20.20
C GLY A 997 -20.94 -2.34 -21.03
N LEU A 998 -20.21 -1.30 -21.41
CA LEU A 998 -20.72 -0.18 -22.20
C LEU A 998 -21.17 -0.62 -23.59
N LEU A 999 -20.39 -1.47 -24.27
CA LEU A 999 -20.73 -2.00 -25.60
C LEU A 999 -22.09 -2.71 -25.58
N VAL A 1000 -22.24 -3.68 -24.68
CA VAL A 1000 -23.48 -4.47 -24.57
C VAL A 1000 -24.64 -3.62 -24.06
N ALA A 1001 -24.42 -2.82 -23.04
CA ALA A 1001 -25.46 -1.95 -22.49
C ALA A 1001 -25.97 -0.91 -23.46
N THR A 1002 -25.10 -0.35 -24.32
CA THR A 1002 -25.51 0.62 -25.33
C THR A 1002 -26.48 -0.01 -26.34
N ILE A 1003 -26.16 -1.21 -26.82
CA ILE A 1003 -27.04 -1.97 -27.76
C ILE A 1003 -28.35 -2.31 -27.04
N LEU A 1004 -28.30 -2.81 -25.82
CA LEU A 1004 -29.49 -3.16 -25.04
C LEU A 1004 -30.36 -1.93 -24.72
N THR A 1005 -29.77 -0.80 -24.38
CA THR A 1005 -30.52 0.44 -24.10
C THR A 1005 -31.30 0.91 -25.32
N LEU A 1006 -30.70 0.86 -26.52
CA LEU A 1006 -31.34 1.27 -27.77
C LEU A 1006 -32.49 0.35 -28.18
N ILE A 1007 -32.53 -0.90 -27.73
CA ILE A 1007 -33.56 -1.90 -28.08
C ILE A 1007 -34.51 -2.14 -26.90
N VAL A 1008 -33.97 -2.44 -25.73
CA VAL A 1008 -34.76 -2.90 -24.54
C VAL A 1008 -35.53 -1.74 -23.90
N LEU A 1009 -34.94 -0.55 -23.82
CA LEU A 1009 -35.60 0.60 -23.18
C LEU A 1009 -36.86 1.05 -23.95
N PRO A 1010 -36.85 1.19 -25.31
CA PRO A 1010 -38.07 1.37 -26.14
C PRO A 1010 -39.12 0.28 -25.89
N VAL A 1011 -38.69 -0.99 -25.80
CA VAL A 1011 -39.60 -2.12 -25.58
C VAL A 1011 -40.18 -2.07 -24.15
N MET A 1012 -39.39 -1.72 -23.13
CA MET A 1012 -39.90 -1.50 -21.79
C MET A 1012 -40.93 -0.37 -21.72
N TYR A 1013 -40.63 0.76 -22.40
CA TYR A 1013 -41.55 1.88 -22.49
C TYR A 1013 -42.87 1.50 -23.17
N ALA A 1014 -42.83 0.84 -24.34
CA ALA A 1014 -44.02 0.37 -25.07
C ALA A 1014 -44.84 -0.65 -24.24
N SER A 1015 -44.14 -1.58 -23.57
CA SER A 1015 -44.80 -2.59 -22.73
C SER A 1015 -45.52 -1.96 -21.51
N TRP A 1016 -44.89 -0.97 -20.86
CA TRP A 1016 -45.43 -0.31 -19.67
C TRP A 1016 -46.67 0.52 -20.02
N TYR A 1017 -46.61 1.29 -21.12
CA TYR A 1017 -47.70 2.14 -21.52
C TYR A 1017 -48.70 1.40 -22.45
N LYS A 1018 -48.54 0.08 -22.65
CA LYS A 1018 -49.40 -0.79 -23.50
C LYS A 1018 -49.59 -0.23 -24.91
N ILE A 1019 -48.53 0.35 -25.53
CA ILE A 1019 -48.52 0.87 -26.87
C ILE A 1019 -48.43 -0.33 -27.82
N LYS A 1020 -49.40 -0.44 -28.74
CA LYS A 1020 -49.49 -1.48 -29.75
C LYS A 1020 -49.08 -0.95 -31.14
#